data_13d39492fdbfc1576954c8b8d68f7038
#
_entry.id   13d39492fdbfc1576954c8b8d68f7038
#
_cell.length_a   1.000
_cell.length_b   1.000
_cell.length_c   1.000
_cell.angle_alpha   90.00
_cell.angle_beta   90.00
_cell.angle_gamma   90.00
#
_symmetry.space_group_name_H-M   'P 1'
#
loop_
_entity.id
_entity.type
_entity.pdbx_description
1 polymer ?
#
loop_
_entity_poly.entity_id
_entity_poly.type
_entity_poly.pdbx_seq_one_letter_code
_entity_poly.pdbx_strand_id
1 'polypeptide(L)'
;MGGRNFRYIALDFETTGLDLHNDEPIQIGIMEFDLNGRVLGGFQSLLRPVKKETELKSIVGFITKLSIQQLESAPRPEEIIEEIQCFFGEDTIIVGHNISFDLHFLEKFFPGLKRKTTLDTFKLSQTLIHYPASYAQEVLIQQLKSKQSYQKLSVQLKIDEEEHFHDAFYDAKLSASLFLYLIDRIRTLISAYPVLGVFLGESESFLKEIFAIKESKKQSEIDLPPLKKITPPHTQMLSGSYNIDLEKYDNYKRYGVGDISFKELLSSLACHKHSIFAFSNKSKLDIAKNLLNDLGIKNLGFVKEEQTLSRSALKKFANKGSFTGAEISFLLKYFSHLEQGLGVLDLNSKEDYEIYTALKDTRQEVDYPIILATHAGLFSILEQQEKYEEYQIFFFDSEWRYKSFNLYLSRPYDLNYTLNYLEMLEYKYRLITSYGEIEEKRLTQLIEFKQFFTVFIGILGQETKKFFTHTEATQLTLEPIKGNVAFYQTNKLLEKFADYEPQLREIITQQEFSSVWNQIEHMIKIFDGNLQVEKKMYDRSAFYFIYSEEVKFSSWDEFLELFRERKALFLSHTDTTLPCLISEPEDSKINKEQQKGENQIFHLSKTASVLKAIEAFDKMQFPNGAIFILSVKKEESKELFEALIKKGMDQDFLLLVENITGGSGKNLFKAKQQGTKIIIGGYAFLLQLFAQKVAISELIIYNNKGKQQDLIFSDILRYGKENLA
;
A
#
# COMPACT_ATOMS: atom_id res chain seq x y z
N MET A 1 -38.39 -23.51 -7.56
CA MET A 1 -37.91 -22.27 -6.95
C MET A 1 -36.93 -21.65 -7.93
N GLY A 2 -37.41 -20.74 -8.81
CA GLY A 2 -36.60 -20.20 -9.87
C GLY A 2 -35.69 -19.07 -9.37
N GLY A 3 -34.47 -19.43 -9.01
CA GLY A 3 -33.41 -18.42 -8.94
C GLY A 3 -33.15 -17.95 -10.37
N ARG A 4 -32.90 -16.64 -10.57
CA ARG A 4 -32.44 -16.13 -11.86
C ARG A 4 -31.20 -16.93 -12.26
N ASN A 5 -31.23 -17.49 -13.46
CA ASN A 5 -30.05 -18.16 -14.04
C ASN A 5 -29.16 -17.08 -14.61
N PHE A 6 -28.21 -16.61 -13.80
CA PHE A 6 -27.20 -15.67 -14.27
C PHE A 6 -26.23 -16.37 -15.23
N ARG A 7 -25.82 -15.63 -16.26
CA ARG A 7 -24.70 -15.97 -17.13
C ARG A 7 -23.46 -15.21 -16.60
N TYR A 8 -22.33 -15.87 -16.54
CA TYR A 8 -21.08 -15.28 -16.11
C TYR A 8 -20.12 -15.18 -17.28
N ILE A 9 -19.61 -13.98 -17.52
CA ILE A 9 -18.51 -13.76 -18.45
C ILE A 9 -17.31 -13.17 -17.71
N ALA A 10 -16.13 -13.72 -17.99
CA ALA A 10 -14.88 -13.07 -17.62
C ALA A 10 -14.42 -12.20 -18.78
N LEU A 11 -14.01 -10.96 -18.49
CA LEU A 11 -13.58 -9.96 -19.47
C LEU A 11 -12.22 -9.40 -19.07
N ASP A 12 -11.34 -9.26 -20.07
CA ASP A 12 -10.07 -8.59 -19.93
C ASP A 12 -9.67 -7.89 -21.22
N PHE A 13 -8.97 -6.76 -21.12
CA PHE A 13 -8.41 -5.98 -22.23
C PHE A 13 -6.91 -5.78 -22.06
N GLU A 14 -6.15 -6.02 -23.14
CA GLU A 14 -4.84 -5.43 -23.30
C GLU A 14 -4.94 -4.08 -24.02
N THR A 15 -4.10 -3.11 -23.61
CA THR A 15 -4.21 -1.72 -24.07
C THR A 15 -2.85 -1.13 -24.44
N THR A 16 -2.83 -0.01 -25.19
CA THR A 16 -1.60 0.72 -25.52
C THR A 16 -0.96 1.42 -24.32
N GLY A 17 -1.60 1.39 -23.17
CA GLY A 17 -1.13 1.94 -21.91
C GLY A 17 -2.26 2.10 -20.88
N LEU A 18 -1.97 2.84 -19.80
CA LEU A 18 -2.88 2.96 -18.65
C LEU A 18 -3.71 4.25 -18.64
N ASP A 19 -3.54 5.13 -19.62
CA ASP A 19 -4.29 6.39 -19.69
C ASP A 19 -5.67 6.14 -20.31
N LEU A 20 -6.71 6.17 -19.48
CA LEU A 20 -8.10 5.94 -19.88
C LEU A 20 -8.61 6.89 -20.99
N HIS A 21 -8.00 8.09 -21.13
CA HIS A 21 -8.40 9.06 -22.13
C HIS A 21 -7.65 8.90 -23.46
N ASN A 22 -6.37 8.59 -23.40
CA ASN A 22 -5.49 8.61 -24.54
C ASN A 22 -5.11 7.22 -25.07
N ASP A 23 -5.13 6.20 -24.24
CA ASP A 23 -4.81 4.84 -24.65
C ASP A 23 -6.04 4.11 -25.24
N GLU A 24 -5.77 3.06 -26.00
CA GLU A 24 -6.74 2.31 -26.80
C GLU A 24 -6.59 0.81 -26.56
N PRO A 25 -7.67 0.00 -26.68
CA PRO A 25 -7.58 -1.44 -26.55
C PRO A 25 -6.90 -2.05 -27.76
N ILE A 26 -6.04 -3.05 -27.54
CA ILE A 26 -5.28 -3.78 -28.58
C ILE A 26 -5.60 -5.28 -28.58
N GLN A 27 -6.25 -5.79 -27.56
CA GLN A 27 -6.76 -7.15 -27.49
C GLN A 27 -7.97 -7.19 -26.55
N ILE A 28 -8.93 -8.06 -26.83
CA ILE A 28 -10.08 -8.38 -26.00
C ILE A 28 -10.15 -9.89 -25.76
N GLY A 29 -10.42 -10.30 -24.53
CA GLY A 29 -10.69 -11.67 -24.14
C GLY A 29 -12.01 -11.78 -23.38
N ILE A 30 -12.90 -12.67 -23.80
CA ILE A 30 -14.18 -12.96 -23.14
C ILE A 30 -14.31 -14.48 -22.97
N MET A 31 -14.58 -14.94 -21.74
CA MET A 31 -14.89 -16.33 -21.47
C MET A 31 -16.23 -16.46 -20.75
N GLU A 32 -17.17 -17.22 -21.32
CA GLU A 32 -18.42 -17.54 -20.66
C GLU A 32 -18.31 -18.85 -19.87
N PHE A 33 -18.79 -18.86 -18.65
CA PHE A 33 -18.69 -20.00 -17.73
C PHE A 33 -19.87 -20.05 -16.75
N ASP A 34 -20.04 -21.18 -16.08
CA ASP A 34 -21.00 -21.37 -15.00
C ASP A 34 -20.31 -21.47 -13.61
N LEU A 35 -21.10 -21.40 -12.53
CA LEU A 35 -20.59 -21.50 -11.15
C LEU A 35 -20.02 -22.89 -10.78
N ASN A 36 -20.11 -23.88 -11.68
CA ASN A 36 -19.50 -25.20 -11.52
C ASN A 36 -18.15 -25.29 -12.25
N GLY A 37 -17.70 -24.20 -12.88
CA GLY A 37 -16.45 -24.14 -13.63
C GLY A 37 -16.52 -24.74 -15.03
N ARG A 38 -17.72 -24.92 -15.59
CA ARG A 38 -17.90 -25.39 -16.97
C ARG A 38 -17.78 -24.20 -17.92
N VAL A 39 -16.88 -24.28 -18.88
CA VAL A 39 -16.76 -23.31 -19.98
C VAL A 39 -17.93 -23.48 -20.95
N LEU A 40 -18.68 -22.43 -21.20
CA LEU A 40 -19.86 -22.41 -22.08
C LEU A 40 -19.57 -21.79 -23.44
N GLY A 41 -18.63 -20.85 -23.51
CA GLY A 41 -18.22 -20.18 -24.73
C GLY A 41 -17.03 -19.26 -24.49
N GLY A 42 -16.56 -18.62 -25.55
CA GLY A 42 -15.50 -17.63 -25.43
C GLY A 42 -15.25 -16.89 -26.74
N PHE A 43 -14.61 -15.74 -26.64
CA PHE A 43 -14.23 -14.90 -27.76
C PHE A 43 -12.85 -14.27 -27.48
N GLN A 44 -12.03 -14.19 -28.50
CA GLN A 44 -10.72 -13.53 -28.44
C GLN A 44 -10.46 -12.82 -29.77
N SER A 45 -10.00 -11.58 -29.71
CA SER A 45 -9.57 -10.85 -30.91
C SER A 45 -8.48 -9.84 -30.57
N LEU A 46 -7.50 -9.70 -31.46
CA LEU A 46 -6.68 -8.50 -31.52
C LEU A 46 -7.54 -7.33 -32.00
N LEU A 47 -7.17 -6.13 -31.63
CA LEU A 47 -7.88 -4.90 -32.00
C LEU A 47 -6.90 -3.90 -32.62
N ARG A 48 -7.33 -3.33 -33.77
CA ARG A 48 -6.58 -2.27 -34.41
C ARG A 48 -6.87 -0.92 -33.74
N PRO A 49 -5.85 -0.23 -33.19
CA PRO A 49 -6.02 1.11 -32.65
C PRO A 49 -6.59 2.07 -33.70
N VAL A 50 -7.46 2.99 -33.26
CA VAL A 50 -8.13 3.96 -34.14
C VAL A 50 -7.20 5.09 -34.55
N LYS A 51 -6.31 5.52 -33.67
CA LYS A 51 -5.33 6.58 -33.95
C LYS A 51 -4.22 6.06 -34.84
N LYS A 52 -4.06 6.69 -36.01
CA LYS A 52 -3.03 6.32 -37.00
C LYS A 52 -1.59 6.46 -36.53
N GLU A 53 -1.34 7.28 -35.51
CA GLU A 53 -0.02 7.59 -34.96
C GLU A 53 0.25 6.84 -33.65
N THR A 54 -0.52 5.78 -33.33
CA THR A 54 -0.28 5.00 -32.13
C THR A 54 0.97 4.16 -32.32
N GLU A 55 2.11 4.73 -31.97
CA GLU A 55 3.33 3.95 -31.74
C GLU A 55 3.07 3.03 -30.54
N LEU A 56 3.14 1.72 -30.78
CA LEU A 56 3.11 0.77 -29.69
C LEU A 56 4.34 1.04 -28.82
N LYS A 57 4.12 1.56 -27.61
CA LYS A 57 5.21 1.83 -26.67
C LYS A 57 6.02 0.54 -26.51
N SER A 58 7.35 0.61 -26.58
CA SER A 58 8.25 -0.56 -26.44
C SER A 58 7.92 -1.41 -25.21
N ILE A 59 7.51 -0.76 -24.14
CA ILE A 59 7.05 -1.40 -22.88
C ILE A 59 5.81 -2.27 -23.12
N VAL A 60 4.81 -1.78 -23.87
CA VAL A 60 3.58 -2.53 -24.14
C VAL A 60 3.88 -3.75 -25.00
N GLY A 61 4.66 -3.59 -26.08
CA GLY A 61 5.10 -4.71 -26.91
C GLY A 61 5.91 -5.76 -26.14
N PHE A 62 6.72 -5.33 -25.18
CA PHE A 62 7.46 -6.23 -24.28
C PHE A 62 6.51 -7.02 -23.36
N ILE A 63 5.52 -6.37 -22.76
CA ILE A 63 4.58 -6.98 -21.81
C ILE A 63 3.61 -7.92 -22.54
N THR A 64 2.95 -7.44 -23.60
CA THR A 64 1.90 -8.19 -24.33
C THR A 64 2.45 -9.16 -25.39
N LYS A 65 3.72 -9.04 -25.74
CA LYS A 65 4.37 -9.75 -26.87
C LYS A 65 3.77 -9.43 -28.25
N LEU A 66 2.94 -8.40 -28.36
CA LEU A 66 2.32 -7.97 -29.62
C LEU A 66 3.20 -7.01 -30.41
N SER A 67 3.13 -7.10 -31.72
CA SER A 67 3.80 -6.21 -32.66
C SER A 67 2.82 -5.29 -33.37
N ILE A 68 3.29 -4.14 -33.87
CA ILE A 68 2.48 -3.21 -34.65
C ILE A 68 1.90 -3.90 -35.90
N GLN A 69 2.67 -4.72 -36.59
CA GLN A 69 2.22 -5.43 -37.80
C GLN A 69 1.02 -6.34 -37.52
N GLN A 70 0.98 -7.01 -36.36
CA GLN A 70 -0.16 -7.82 -35.96
C GLN A 70 -1.42 -6.96 -35.74
N LEU A 71 -1.25 -5.78 -35.11
CA LEU A 71 -2.37 -4.88 -34.83
C LEU A 71 -2.90 -4.16 -36.07
N GLU A 72 -2.04 -3.84 -37.06
CA GLU A 72 -2.47 -3.22 -38.32
C GLU A 72 -3.42 -4.10 -39.13
N SER A 73 -3.27 -5.42 -39.06
CA SER A 73 -4.13 -6.41 -39.72
C SER A 73 -5.36 -6.81 -38.92
N ALA A 74 -5.47 -6.39 -37.67
CA ALA A 74 -6.57 -6.72 -36.79
C ALA A 74 -7.86 -5.92 -37.12
N PRO A 75 -9.05 -6.44 -36.76
CA PRO A 75 -10.31 -5.71 -36.92
C PRO A 75 -10.35 -4.49 -35.99
N ARG A 76 -11.16 -3.51 -36.34
CA ARG A 76 -11.50 -2.40 -35.46
C ARG A 76 -12.53 -2.82 -34.43
N PRO A 77 -12.64 -2.13 -33.28
CA PRO A 77 -13.65 -2.43 -32.28
C PRO A 77 -15.08 -2.51 -32.86
N GLU A 78 -15.43 -1.61 -33.76
CA GLU A 78 -16.76 -1.56 -34.40
C GLU A 78 -17.08 -2.80 -35.26
N GLU A 79 -16.05 -3.43 -35.83
CA GLU A 79 -16.19 -4.56 -36.74
C GLU A 79 -16.54 -5.88 -36.01
N ILE A 80 -16.27 -5.95 -34.66
CA ILE A 80 -16.53 -7.17 -33.88
C ILE A 80 -17.73 -7.04 -32.92
N ILE A 81 -18.43 -5.90 -32.89
CA ILE A 81 -19.58 -5.70 -31.98
C ILE A 81 -20.65 -6.77 -32.13
N GLU A 82 -21.02 -7.13 -33.37
CA GLU A 82 -22.03 -8.12 -33.64
C GLU A 82 -21.68 -9.51 -33.09
N GLU A 83 -20.38 -9.85 -33.08
CA GLU A 83 -19.91 -11.14 -32.58
C GLU A 83 -19.94 -11.20 -31.04
N ILE A 84 -19.58 -10.08 -30.37
CA ILE A 84 -19.48 -10.07 -28.91
C ILE A 84 -20.78 -9.73 -28.18
N GLN A 85 -21.75 -9.07 -28.85
CA GLN A 85 -23.01 -8.64 -28.20
C GLN A 85 -23.80 -9.80 -27.58
N CYS A 86 -23.67 -11.03 -28.12
CA CYS A 86 -24.35 -12.20 -27.59
C CYS A 86 -23.92 -12.57 -26.15
N PHE A 87 -22.74 -12.14 -25.72
CA PHE A 87 -22.23 -12.32 -24.35
C PHE A 87 -22.85 -11.35 -23.34
N PHE A 88 -23.41 -10.22 -23.77
CA PHE A 88 -23.90 -9.13 -22.93
C PHE A 88 -25.45 -9.11 -22.79
N GLY A 89 -26.06 -10.24 -22.40
CA GLY A 89 -27.49 -10.34 -22.11
C GLY A 89 -27.94 -9.61 -20.84
N GLU A 90 -29.27 -9.57 -20.57
CA GLU A 90 -29.80 -8.85 -19.36
C GLU A 90 -29.39 -9.50 -18.03
N ASP A 91 -29.26 -10.83 -18.02
CA ASP A 91 -28.86 -11.60 -16.84
C ASP A 91 -27.34 -11.90 -16.80
N THR A 92 -26.53 -11.15 -17.57
CA THR A 92 -25.09 -11.35 -17.61
C THR A 92 -24.40 -10.61 -16.47
N ILE A 93 -23.50 -11.31 -15.80
CA ILE A 93 -22.58 -10.79 -14.79
C ILE A 93 -21.19 -10.77 -15.39
N ILE A 94 -20.56 -9.58 -15.39
CA ILE A 94 -19.20 -9.39 -15.88
C ILE A 94 -18.25 -9.57 -14.72
N VAL A 95 -17.30 -10.49 -14.84
CA VAL A 95 -16.23 -10.78 -13.89
C VAL A 95 -14.91 -10.30 -14.49
N GLY A 96 -14.05 -9.68 -13.68
CA GLY A 96 -12.70 -9.31 -14.09
C GLY A 96 -11.84 -8.99 -12.89
N HIS A 97 -10.55 -8.80 -13.11
CA HIS A 97 -9.61 -8.43 -12.06
C HIS A 97 -9.29 -6.94 -12.14
N ASN A 98 -9.79 -6.13 -11.21
CA ASN A 98 -9.80 -4.67 -11.30
C ASN A 98 -10.63 -4.19 -12.50
N ILE A 99 -11.78 -4.81 -12.67
CA ILE A 99 -12.68 -4.74 -13.84
C ILE A 99 -13.09 -3.31 -14.23
N SER A 100 -12.99 -2.33 -13.33
CA SER A 100 -13.32 -0.95 -13.63
C SER A 100 -12.51 -0.35 -14.79
N PHE A 101 -11.32 -0.88 -15.02
CA PHE A 101 -10.46 -0.50 -16.14
C PHE A 101 -11.01 -1.00 -17.47
N ASP A 102 -11.33 -2.26 -17.51
CA ASP A 102 -11.83 -2.94 -18.70
C ASP A 102 -13.19 -2.38 -19.09
N LEU A 103 -14.05 -2.10 -18.11
CA LEU A 103 -15.35 -1.48 -18.34
C LEU A 103 -15.23 -0.09 -18.96
N HIS A 104 -14.19 0.69 -18.61
CA HIS A 104 -13.97 1.99 -19.23
C HIS A 104 -13.71 1.84 -20.75
N PHE A 105 -12.85 0.89 -21.15
CA PHE A 105 -12.58 0.61 -22.57
C PHE A 105 -13.78 0.00 -23.26
N LEU A 106 -14.52 -0.89 -22.59
CA LEU A 106 -15.75 -1.45 -23.12
C LEU A 106 -16.78 -0.34 -23.43
N GLU A 107 -17.04 0.57 -22.49
CA GLU A 107 -18.00 1.67 -22.65
C GLU A 107 -17.56 2.67 -23.74
N LYS A 108 -16.24 2.94 -23.83
CA LYS A 108 -15.68 3.92 -24.78
C LYS A 108 -15.63 3.40 -26.22
N PHE A 109 -15.24 2.14 -26.42
CA PHE A 109 -14.96 1.60 -27.75
C PHE A 109 -16.05 0.65 -28.27
N PHE A 110 -16.99 0.21 -27.42
CA PHE A 110 -18.11 -0.66 -27.77
C PHE A 110 -19.44 -0.01 -27.33
N PRO A 111 -19.77 1.21 -27.83
CA PRO A 111 -20.99 1.90 -27.48
C PRO A 111 -22.20 1.09 -27.91
N GLY A 112 -23.11 0.80 -27.01
CA GLY A 112 -24.28 -0.04 -27.26
C GLY A 112 -24.28 -1.35 -26.47
N LEU A 113 -23.15 -1.80 -25.98
CA LEU A 113 -23.10 -2.85 -24.98
C LEU A 113 -23.48 -2.26 -23.63
N LYS A 114 -24.65 -2.65 -23.12
CA LYS A 114 -25.16 -2.10 -21.86
C LYS A 114 -24.30 -2.54 -20.69
N ARG A 115 -23.96 -1.59 -19.80
CA ARG A 115 -23.30 -1.89 -18.52
C ARG A 115 -24.19 -2.82 -17.71
N LYS A 116 -23.62 -3.92 -17.24
CA LYS A 116 -24.30 -4.95 -16.45
C LYS A 116 -23.77 -4.99 -15.04
N THR A 117 -24.30 -5.88 -14.23
CA THR A 117 -23.74 -6.18 -12.91
C THR A 117 -22.32 -6.70 -13.07
N THR A 118 -21.42 -6.18 -12.25
CA THR A 118 -20.00 -6.52 -12.30
C THR A 118 -19.51 -7.06 -10.97
N LEU A 119 -18.58 -8.02 -11.03
CA LEU A 119 -17.89 -8.56 -9.87
C LEU A 119 -16.39 -8.46 -10.07
N ASP A 120 -15.75 -7.80 -9.11
CA ASP A 120 -14.32 -7.53 -9.15
C ASP A 120 -13.56 -8.55 -8.29
N THR A 121 -12.79 -9.42 -8.97
CA THR A 121 -11.98 -10.43 -8.27
C THR A 121 -10.84 -9.80 -7.47
N PHE A 122 -10.38 -8.60 -7.82
CA PHE A 122 -9.42 -7.85 -6.99
C PHE A 122 -10.02 -7.52 -5.61
N LYS A 123 -11.23 -6.94 -5.58
CA LYS A 123 -11.93 -6.62 -4.32
C LYS A 123 -12.30 -7.86 -3.52
N LEU A 124 -12.78 -8.91 -4.17
CA LEU A 124 -13.05 -10.18 -3.52
C LEU A 124 -11.78 -10.83 -2.94
N SER A 125 -10.66 -10.72 -3.66
CA SER A 125 -9.37 -11.20 -3.15
C SER A 125 -8.91 -10.42 -1.91
N GLN A 126 -9.07 -9.10 -1.90
CA GLN A 126 -8.81 -8.27 -0.72
C GLN A 126 -9.67 -8.66 0.49
N THR A 127 -10.85 -9.22 0.25
CA THR A 127 -11.76 -9.69 1.29
C THR A 127 -11.37 -11.06 1.86
N LEU A 128 -10.88 -11.98 1.03
CA LEU A 128 -10.77 -13.41 1.38
C LEU A 128 -9.35 -13.98 1.37
N ILE A 129 -8.39 -13.30 0.76
CA ILE A 129 -6.98 -13.68 0.73
C ILE A 129 -6.19 -12.68 1.58
N HIS A 130 -5.61 -13.16 2.69
CA HIS A 130 -4.97 -12.30 3.67
C HIS A 130 -3.46 -12.28 3.50
N TYR A 131 -2.87 -11.09 3.60
CA TYR A 131 -1.43 -10.84 3.55
C TYR A 131 -0.72 -11.43 2.32
N PRO A 132 -1.27 -11.35 1.10
CA PRO A 132 -0.54 -11.80 -0.08
C PRO A 132 0.64 -10.87 -0.33
N ALA A 133 1.63 -11.35 -1.09
CA ALA A 133 2.76 -10.51 -1.51
C ALA A 133 2.30 -9.31 -2.38
N SER A 134 1.25 -9.53 -3.18
CA SER A 134 0.55 -8.50 -3.96
C SER A 134 -0.83 -9.03 -4.34
N TYR A 135 -1.80 -8.12 -4.52
CA TYR A 135 -3.11 -8.45 -5.10
C TYR A 135 -3.11 -8.44 -6.64
N ALA A 136 -1.96 -8.32 -7.31
CA ALA A 136 -1.89 -8.52 -8.75
C ALA A 136 -2.29 -9.96 -9.11
N GLN A 137 -3.11 -10.12 -10.16
CA GLN A 137 -3.69 -11.41 -10.57
C GLN A 137 -2.63 -12.50 -10.70
N GLU A 138 -1.55 -12.22 -11.43
CA GLU A 138 -0.41 -13.14 -11.60
C GLU A 138 0.16 -13.65 -10.26
N VAL A 139 0.35 -12.76 -9.27
CA VAL A 139 0.88 -13.12 -7.95
C VAL A 139 -0.10 -13.99 -7.17
N LEU A 140 -1.39 -13.63 -7.19
CA LEU A 140 -2.43 -14.42 -6.52
C LEU A 140 -2.53 -15.81 -7.11
N ILE A 141 -2.56 -15.93 -8.43
CA ILE A 141 -2.62 -17.21 -9.14
C ILE A 141 -1.41 -18.08 -8.81
N GLN A 142 -0.20 -17.54 -8.85
CA GLN A 142 1.01 -18.28 -8.49
C GLN A 142 0.97 -18.79 -7.04
N GLN A 143 0.46 -17.99 -6.10
CA GLN A 143 0.28 -18.42 -4.71
C GLN A 143 -0.80 -19.51 -4.56
N LEU A 144 -1.85 -19.49 -5.40
CA LEU A 144 -2.94 -20.45 -5.36
C LEU A 144 -2.63 -21.77 -6.08
N LYS A 145 -1.67 -21.81 -7.01
CA LYS A 145 -1.30 -23.04 -7.77
C LYS A 145 -0.99 -24.24 -6.88
N SER A 146 -0.49 -24.03 -5.66
CA SER A 146 -0.24 -25.10 -4.69
C SER A 146 -1.53 -25.63 -4.00
N LYS A 147 -2.66 -24.93 -4.11
CA LYS A 147 -3.92 -25.32 -3.47
C LYS A 147 -4.68 -26.33 -4.33
N GLN A 148 -5.01 -27.50 -3.76
CA GLN A 148 -5.72 -28.56 -4.47
C GLN A 148 -7.09 -28.10 -5.05
N SER A 149 -7.82 -27.26 -4.33
CA SER A 149 -9.09 -26.69 -4.80
C SER A 149 -8.90 -25.84 -6.04
N TYR A 150 -7.85 -25.04 -6.11
CA TYR A 150 -7.52 -24.21 -7.26
C TYR A 150 -7.06 -25.07 -8.46
N GLN A 151 -6.23 -26.10 -8.22
CA GLN A 151 -5.76 -27.02 -9.27
C GLN A 151 -6.94 -27.70 -10.00
N LYS A 152 -7.99 -28.11 -9.27
CA LYS A 152 -9.19 -28.66 -9.88
C LYS A 152 -9.88 -27.67 -10.81
N LEU A 153 -10.00 -26.40 -10.40
CA LEU A 153 -10.61 -25.34 -11.20
C LEU A 153 -9.79 -25.02 -12.45
N SER A 154 -8.45 -24.98 -12.34
CA SER A 154 -7.59 -24.72 -13.50
C SER A 154 -7.73 -25.80 -14.58
N VAL A 155 -7.85 -27.07 -14.19
CA VAL A 155 -8.13 -28.16 -15.12
C VAL A 155 -9.51 -28.03 -15.77
N GLN A 156 -10.55 -27.71 -14.99
CA GLN A 156 -11.92 -27.54 -15.50
C GLN A 156 -12.03 -26.39 -16.51
N LEU A 157 -11.35 -25.27 -16.23
CA LEU A 157 -11.34 -24.08 -17.09
C LEU A 157 -10.32 -24.17 -18.23
N LYS A 158 -9.62 -25.30 -18.35
CA LYS A 158 -8.59 -25.53 -19.39
C LYS A 158 -7.54 -24.41 -19.40
N ILE A 159 -7.03 -24.08 -18.21
CA ILE A 159 -5.91 -23.13 -18.07
C ILE A 159 -4.63 -23.89 -18.39
N ASP A 160 -3.87 -23.42 -19.37
CA ASP A 160 -2.64 -24.02 -19.80
C ASP A 160 -1.58 -23.97 -18.70
N GLU A 161 -0.66 -24.97 -18.67
CA GLU A 161 0.46 -24.99 -17.73
C GLU A 161 1.49 -23.90 -18.06
N GLU A 162 1.63 -23.58 -19.36
CA GLU A 162 2.43 -22.45 -19.81
C GLU A 162 1.74 -21.12 -19.45
N GLU A 163 2.49 -20.24 -18.84
CA GLU A 163 1.98 -18.94 -18.39
C GLU A 163 1.99 -17.94 -19.54
N HIS A 164 0.81 -17.52 -19.95
CA HIS A 164 0.59 -16.52 -21.01
C HIS A 164 0.03 -15.21 -20.44
N PHE A 165 0.56 -14.77 -19.28
CA PHE A 165 0.17 -13.49 -18.68
C PHE A 165 0.31 -12.36 -19.69
N HIS A 166 -0.68 -11.43 -19.66
CA HIS A 166 -0.85 -10.34 -20.62
C HIS A 166 -1.27 -10.80 -22.02
N ASP A 167 -1.97 -11.94 -22.10
CA ASP A 167 -2.90 -12.28 -23.16
C ASP A 167 -4.32 -12.13 -22.60
N ALA A 168 -5.14 -11.26 -23.19
CA ALA A 168 -6.45 -10.91 -22.65
C ALA A 168 -7.37 -12.12 -22.43
N PHE A 169 -7.33 -13.12 -23.32
CA PHE A 169 -8.18 -14.31 -23.14
C PHE A 169 -7.66 -15.22 -22.02
N TYR A 170 -6.35 -15.34 -21.89
CA TYR A 170 -5.73 -16.06 -20.78
C TYR A 170 -6.03 -15.38 -19.44
N ASP A 171 -5.91 -14.06 -19.37
CA ASP A 171 -6.18 -13.28 -18.15
C ASP A 171 -7.67 -13.29 -17.78
N ALA A 172 -8.58 -13.32 -18.77
CA ALA A 172 -10.00 -13.61 -18.55
C ALA A 172 -10.24 -15.00 -17.93
N LYS A 173 -9.57 -16.07 -18.43
CA LYS A 173 -9.64 -17.42 -17.81
C LYS A 173 -9.15 -17.39 -16.36
N LEU A 174 -8.05 -16.68 -16.09
CA LEU A 174 -7.52 -16.53 -14.73
C LEU A 174 -8.51 -15.79 -13.82
N SER A 175 -9.16 -14.74 -14.32
CA SER A 175 -10.21 -14.00 -13.59
C SER A 175 -11.39 -14.92 -13.25
N ALA A 176 -11.83 -15.76 -14.18
CA ALA A 176 -12.89 -16.75 -13.91
C ALA A 176 -12.47 -17.78 -12.86
N SER A 177 -11.24 -18.31 -12.95
CA SER A 177 -10.73 -19.29 -11.99
C SER A 177 -10.61 -18.72 -10.57
N LEU A 178 -10.11 -17.49 -10.46
CA LEU A 178 -10.00 -16.78 -9.21
C LEU A 178 -11.38 -16.50 -8.61
N PHE A 179 -12.34 -16.05 -9.44
CA PHE A 179 -13.71 -15.82 -9.02
C PHE A 179 -14.34 -17.10 -8.44
N LEU A 180 -14.28 -18.22 -9.14
CA LEU A 180 -14.84 -19.49 -8.69
C LEU A 180 -14.19 -19.97 -7.38
N TYR A 181 -12.87 -19.82 -7.27
CA TYR A 181 -12.16 -20.12 -6.02
C TYR A 181 -12.69 -19.26 -4.85
N LEU A 182 -12.87 -17.95 -5.07
CA LEU A 182 -13.34 -17.03 -4.03
C LEU A 182 -14.81 -17.30 -3.65
N ILE A 183 -15.67 -17.63 -4.63
CA ILE A 183 -17.06 -18.03 -4.37
C ILE A 183 -17.13 -19.32 -3.54
N ASP A 184 -16.27 -20.29 -3.82
CA ASP A 184 -16.20 -21.52 -3.03
C ASP A 184 -15.72 -21.25 -1.58
N ARG A 185 -14.80 -20.31 -1.42
CA ARG A 185 -14.38 -19.82 -0.09
C ARG A 185 -15.56 -19.18 0.67
N ILE A 186 -16.38 -18.36 0.02
CA ILE A 186 -17.58 -17.77 0.66
C ILE A 186 -18.58 -18.87 1.05
N ARG A 187 -18.81 -19.87 0.19
CA ARG A 187 -19.67 -21.02 0.53
C ARG A 187 -19.18 -21.75 1.77
N THR A 188 -17.88 -21.98 1.85
CA THR A 188 -17.23 -22.60 3.02
C THR A 188 -17.47 -21.78 4.28
N LEU A 189 -17.27 -20.45 4.22
CA LEU A 189 -17.50 -19.55 5.35
C LEU A 189 -18.97 -19.53 5.80
N ILE A 190 -19.93 -19.49 4.86
CA ILE A 190 -21.38 -19.56 5.17
C ILE A 190 -21.71 -20.89 5.86
N SER A 191 -21.11 -21.98 5.40
CA SER A 191 -21.30 -23.30 6.03
C SER A 191 -20.74 -23.37 7.44
N ALA A 192 -19.54 -22.82 7.66
CA ALA A 192 -18.88 -22.77 8.97
C ALA A 192 -19.55 -21.78 9.94
N TYR A 193 -20.06 -20.68 9.40
CA TYR A 193 -20.68 -19.59 10.16
C TYR A 193 -22.04 -19.22 9.57
N PRO A 194 -23.13 -19.96 9.91
CA PRO A 194 -24.48 -19.75 9.34
C PRO A 194 -25.03 -18.33 9.53
N VAL A 195 -24.53 -17.60 10.53
CA VAL A 195 -24.87 -16.18 10.77
C VAL A 195 -24.52 -15.28 9.58
N LEU A 196 -23.52 -15.64 8.76
CA LEU A 196 -23.23 -14.95 7.50
C LEU A 196 -24.40 -14.99 6.53
N GLY A 197 -25.17 -16.09 6.51
CA GLY A 197 -26.40 -16.20 5.73
C GLY A 197 -27.47 -15.19 6.18
N VAL A 198 -27.54 -14.91 7.49
CA VAL A 198 -28.44 -13.87 8.02
C VAL A 198 -28.00 -12.48 7.53
N PHE A 199 -26.73 -12.15 7.69
CA PHE A 199 -26.19 -10.85 7.24
C PHE A 199 -26.36 -10.63 5.74
N LEU A 200 -26.08 -11.64 4.93
CA LEU A 200 -26.34 -11.59 3.49
C LEU A 200 -27.83 -11.41 3.18
N GLY A 201 -28.72 -12.06 3.94
CA GLY A 201 -30.16 -11.90 3.79
C GLY A 201 -30.66 -10.49 4.10
N GLU A 202 -30.02 -9.80 5.03
CA GLU A 202 -30.30 -8.40 5.43
C GLU A 202 -29.51 -7.37 4.62
N SER A 203 -28.82 -7.77 3.55
CA SER A 203 -27.91 -6.91 2.80
C SER A 203 -28.48 -6.47 1.43
N GLU A 204 -27.93 -5.38 0.93
CA GLU A 204 -28.07 -4.93 -0.46
C GLU A 204 -26.99 -5.54 -1.37
N SER A 205 -26.16 -6.46 -0.84
CA SER A 205 -25.05 -7.06 -1.58
C SER A 205 -25.56 -8.01 -2.65
N PHE A 206 -25.00 -7.93 -3.84
CA PHE A 206 -25.27 -8.84 -4.95
C PHE A 206 -24.91 -10.31 -4.63
N LEU A 207 -24.04 -10.56 -3.67
CA LEU A 207 -23.73 -11.91 -3.17
C LEU A 207 -24.97 -12.61 -2.62
N LYS A 208 -25.96 -11.88 -2.07
CA LYS A 208 -27.25 -12.41 -1.67
C LYS A 208 -27.97 -13.13 -2.82
N GLU A 209 -27.93 -12.53 -4.01
CA GLU A 209 -28.56 -13.10 -5.21
C GLU A 209 -27.81 -14.33 -5.73
N ILE A 210 -26.46 -14.28 -5.77
CA ILE A 210 -25.60 -15.41 -6.19
C ILE A 210 -25.86 -16.65 -5.34
N PHE A 211 -25.99 -16.49 -4.02
CA PHE A 211 -26.24 -17.60 -3.10
C PHE A 211 -27.73 -17.91 -2.89
N ALA A 212 -28.63 -17.19 -3.59
CA ALA A 212 -30.09 -17.32 -3.46
C ALA A 212 -30.56 -17.24 -1.99
N ILE A 213 -29.93 -16.38 -1.20
CA ILE A 213 -30.24 -16.22 0.22
C ILE A 213 -31.53 -15.42 0.34
N LYS A 214 -32.53 -15.99 1.04
CA LYS A 214 -33.77 -15.30 1.35
C LYS A 214 -33.58 -14.34 2.52
N GLU A 215 -34.37 -13.27 2.54
CA GLU A 215 -34.47 -12.42 3.72
C GLU A 215 -34.87 -13.26 4.93
N SER A 216 -34.03 -13.28 5.91
CA SER A 216 -34.30 -13.96 7.17
C SER A 216 -34.55 -12.92 8.26
N LYS A 217 -35.72 -12.96 8.89
CA LYS A 217 -35.95 -12.15 10.09
C LYS A 217 -35.10 -12.72 11.22
N LYS A 218 -34.31 -11.85 11.81
CA LYS A 218 -33.47 -12.12 12.97
C LYS A 218 -34.34 -12.61 14.14
N GLN A 219 -34.08 -13.82 14.63
CA GLN A 219 -34.84 -14.41 15.74
C GLN A 219 -34.20 -14.15 17.11
N SER A 220 -32.93 -13.78 17.16
CA SER A 220 -32.18 -13.55 18.40
C SER A 220 -31.07 -12.54 18.20
N GLU A 221 -30.64 -11.93 19.30
CA GLU A 221 -29.49 -11.03 19.30
C GLU A 221 -28.18 -11.78 18.94
N ILE A 222 -27.39 -11.25 18.02
CA ILE A 222 -26.13 -11.84 17.55
C ILE A 222 -24.98 -11.27 18.35
N ASP A 223 -24.17 -12.17 18.95
CA ASP A 223 -22.88 -11.84 19.57
C ASP A 223 -21.78 -12.49 18.74
N LEU A 224 -20.94 -11.69 18.10
CA LEU A 224 -19.84 -12.19 17.26
C LEU A 224 -18.69 -12.68 18.15
N PRO A 225 -18.09 -13.85 17.87
CA PRO A 225 -16.95 -14.34 18.62
C PRO A 225 -15.76 -13.39 18.43
N PRO A 226 -15.00 -13.06 19.49
CA PRO A 226 -13.84 -12.17 19.35
C PRO A 226 -12.74 -12.81 18.50
N LEU A 227 -12.00 -12.00 17.77
CA LEU A 227 -10.73 -12.44 17.16
C LEU A 227 -9.79 -12.94 18.25
N LYS A 228 -8.97 -13.92 17.90
CA LYS A 228 -8.02 -14.51 18.84
C LYS A 228 -7.04 -13.42 19.31
N LYS A 229 -6.97 -13.14 20.61
CA LYS A 229 -5.96 -12.23 21.15
C LYS A 229 -4.58 -12.79 20.82
N ILE A 230 -3.75 -11.98 20.20
CA ILE A 230 -2.32 -12.27 20.12
C ILE A 230 -1.78 -12.02 21.53
N THR A 231 -1.63 -13.06 22.31
CA THR A 231 -0.89 -12.97 23.57
C THR A 231 0.58 -12.96 23.18
N PRO A 232 1.32 -11.87 23.43
CA PRO A 232 2.74 -11.88 23.17
C PRO A 232 3.39 -13.04 23.93
N PRO A 233 4.22 -13.88 23.29
CA PRO A 233 4.95 -14.91 24.01
C PRO A 233 5.87 -14.24 25.04
N HIS A 234 5.99 -14.81 26.24
CA HIS A 234 7.00 -14.36 27.22
C HIS A 234 8.38 -14.43 26.54
N THR A 235 8.97 -13.28 26.30
CA THR A 235 10.28 -13.20 25.67
C THR A 235 11.36 -13.26 26.74
N GLN A 236 12.25 -14.24 26.68
CA GLN A 236 13.52 -14.16 27.42
C GLN A 236 14.30 -12.99 26.86
N MET A 237 14.71 -12.06 27.72
CA MET A 237 15.60 -10.98 27.34
C MET A 237 16.95 -11.61 26.92
N LEU A 238 17.49 -11.19 25.79
CA LEU A 238 18.80 -11.63 25.32
C LEU A 238 19.90 -10.97 26.18
N SER A 239 20.99 -11.72 26.39
CA SER A 239 22.27 -11.11 26.74
C SER A 239 22.84 -10.50 25.46
N GLY A 240 22.96 -9.18 25.41
CA GLY A 240 23.55 -8.48 24.26
C GLY A 240 25.02 -8.80 24.09
N SER A 241 25.52 -8.65 22.86
CA SER A 241 26.96 -8.82 22.54
C SER A 241 27.84 -7.79 23.26
N TYR A 242 27.27 -6.61 23.55
CA TYR A 242 27.92 -5.53 24.27
C TYR A 242 27.04 -5.08 25.43
N ASN A 243 27.65 -4.86 26.60
CA ASN A 243 26.93 -4.28 27.74
C ASN A 243 26.98 -2.76 27.63
N ILE A 244 25.85 -2.16 27.23
CA ILE A 244 25.70 -0.71 27.13
C ILE A 244 25.11 -0.20 28.45
N ASP A 245 25.95 0.48 29.25
CA ASP A 245 25.52 1.13 30.48
C ASP A 245 24.95 2.52 30.14
N LEU A 246 23.64 2.62 30.06
CA LEU A 246 22.95 3.86 29.66
C LEU A 246 23.19 5.04 30.64
N GLU A 247 23.54 4.76 31.90
CA GLU A 247 23.82 5.81 32.88
C GLU A 247 25.10 6.61 32.56
N LYS A 248 25.95 6.06 31.69
CA LYS A 248 27.19 6.77 31.24
C LYS A 248 26.94 7.75 30.10
N TYR A 249 25.75 7.78 29.52
CA TYR A 249 25.45 8.62 28.38
C TYR A 249 24.49 9.75 28.75
N ASP A 250 24.82 10.93 28.28
CA ASP A 250 23.98 12.11 28.50
C ASP A 250 22.75 12.06 27.58
N ASN A 251 21.57 12.21 28.14
CA ASN A 251 20.36 12.41 27.39
C ASN A 251 20.49 13.63 26.46
N TYR A 252 19.74 13.57 25.33
CA TYR A 252 19.69 14.62 24.30
C TYR A 252 21.01 14.86 23.54
N LYS A 253 22.01 14.02 23.73
CA LYS A 253 23.25 14.07 22.94
C LYS A 253 23.24 13.08 21.80
N ARG A 254 24.01 13.39 20.76
CA ARG A 254 24.27 12.54 19.61
C ARG A 254 25.52 11.71 19.86
N TYR A 255 25.43 10.44 19.49
CA TYR A 255 26.52 9.48 19.59
C TYR A 255 26.74 8.79 18.23
N GLY A 256 28.03 8.61 17.90
CA GLY A 256 28.42 7.77 16.76
C GLY A 256 28.24 6.29 17.09
N VAL A 257 27.88 5.49 16.12
CA VAL A 257 27.68 4.05 16.32
C VAL A 257 28.97 3.24 16.08
N GLY A 258 29.97 3.83 15.44
CA GLY A 258 31.21 3.15 15.10
C GLY A 258 31.04 2.06 14.04
N ASP A 259 32.00 1.10 13.99
CA ASP A 259 32.03 0.02 12.99
C ASP A 259 31.23 -1.23 13.39
N ILE A 260 30.43 -1.15 14.45
CA ILE A 260 29.59 -2.26 14.91
C ILE A 260 28.51 -2.60 13.88
N SER A 261 28.24 -3.89 13.67
CA SER A 261 27.16 -4.30 12.78
C SER A 261 25.80 -3.86 13.34
N PHE A 262 24.84 -3.58 12.44
CA PHE A 262 23.51 -3.15 12.84
C PHE A 262 22.78 -4.20 13.70
N LYS A 263 23.01 -5.48 13.42
CA LYS A 263 22.48 -6.61 14.20
C LYS A 263 23.03 -6.66 15.63
N GLU A 264 24.33 -6.47 15.80
CA GLU A 264 24.99 -6.43 17.11
C GLU A 264 24.54 -5.22 17.91
N LEU A 265 24.40 -4.06 17.26
CA LEU A 265 23.85 -2.86 17.89
C LEU A 265 22.43 -3.10 18.41
N LEU A 266 21.54 -3.61 17.55
CA LEU A 266 20.16 -3.92 17.95
C LEU A 266 20.11 -4.94 19.09
N SER A 267 20.94 -5.99 19.05
CA SER A 267 20.97 -7.00 20.12
C SER A 267 21.39 -6.39 21.47
N SER A 268 22.34 -5.46 21.45
CA SER A 268 22.83 -4.79 22.65
C SER A 268 21.82 -3.81 23.23
N LEU A 269 21.13 -3.05 22.39
CA LEU A 269 20.09 -2.10 22.82
C LEU A 269 18.79 -2.80 23.24
N ALA A 270 18.47 -3.94 22.64
CA ALA A 270 17.28 -4.71 22.97
C ALA A 270 17.31 -5.40 24.35
N CYS A 271 18.44 -5.32 25.08
CA CYS A 271 18.54 -5.74 26.47
C CYS A 271 17.83 -4.78 27.44
N HIS A 272 17.56 -3.55 27.01
CA HIS A 272 16.88 -2.55 27.82
C HIS A 272 15.36 -2.69 27.67
N LYS A 273 14.68 -2.85 28.80
CA LYS A 273 13.21 -2.87 28.86
C LYS A 273 12.65 -1.47 28.64
N HIS A 274 11.41 -1.42 28.14
CA HIS A 274 10.70 -0.17 27.88
C HIS A 274 11.51 0.77 26.96
N SER A 275 11.76 0.29 25.75
CA SER A 275 12.53 1.02 24.74
C SER A 275 11.70 1.34 23.51
N ILE A 276 11.93 2.54 22.93
CA ILE A 276 11.38 2.93 21.63
C ILE A 276 12.53 3.03 20.64
N PHE A 277 12.49 2.27 19.57
CA PHE A 277 13.46 2.33 18.47
C PHE A 277 12.82 3.07 17.30
N ALA A 278 13.32 4.28 17.00
CA ALA A 278 12.78 5.13 15.96
C ALA A 278 13.71 5.24 14.76
N PHE A 279 13.18 4.98 13.56
CA PHE A 279 13.90 4.92 12.29
C PHE A 279 13.41 5.99 11.31
N SER A 280 14.26 6.43 10.41
CA SER A 280 13.94 7.48 9.44
C SER A 280 12.83 7.11 8.45
N ASN A 281 12.61 5.80 8.19
CA ASN A 281 11.54 5.34 7.31
C ASN A 281 11.08 3.90 7.61
N LYS A 282 9.95 3.50 7.01
CA LYS A 282 9.31 2.19 7.24
C LYS A 282 10.19 1.01 6.85
N SER A 283 10.93 1.09 5.74
CA SER A 283 11.77 -0.03 5.28
C SER A 283 12.91 -0.34 6.26
N LYS A 284 13.54 0.69 6.84
CA LYS A 284 14.55 0.52 7.88
C LYS A 284 13.97 -0.09 9.16
N LEU A 285 12.77 0.34 9.54
CA LEU A 285 12.02 -0.27 10.64
C LEU A 285 11.75 -1.76 10.35
N ASP A 286 11.35 -2.12 9.14
CA ASP A 286 11.08 -3.51 8.77
C ASP A 286 12.37 -4.37 8.76
N ILE A 287 13.50 -3.81 8.34
CA ILE A 287 14.82 -4.47 8.48
C ILE A 287 15.14 -4.72 9.96
N ALA A 288 14.99 -3.71 10.81
CA ALA A 288 15.21 -3.85 12.25
C ALA A 288 14.28 -4.88 12.88
N LYS A 289 12.99 -4.89 12.51
CA LYS A 289 12.00 -5.90 12.93
C LYS A 289 12.47 -7.32 12.59
N ASN A 290 12.93 -7.54 11.35
CA ASN A 290 13.38 -8.84 10.91
C ASN A 290 14.62 -9.30 11.69
N LEU A 291 15.60 -8.41 11.89
CA LEU A 291 16.80 -8.72 12.68
C LEU A 291 16.46 -9.04 14.13
N LEU A 292 15.57 -8.30 14.77
CA LEU A 292 15.11 -8.57 16.13
C LEU A 292 14.36 -9.91 16.22
N ASN A 293 13.52 -10.24 15.23
CA ASN A 293 12.86 -11.52 15.15
C ASN A 293 13.86 -12.70 14.97
N ASP A 294 14.89 -12.52 14.14
CA ASP A 294 15.96 -13.51 13.95
C ASP A 294 16.79 -13.71 15.23
N LEU A 295 16.88 -12.67 16.07
CA LEU A 295 17.46 -12.74 17.41
C LEU A 295 16.53 -13.36 18.46
N GLY A 296 15.31 -13.77 18.08
CA GLY A 296 14.32 -14.37 18.97
C GLY A 296 13.43 -13.39 19.73
N ILE A 297 13.57 -12.09 19.48
CA ILE A 297 12.73 -11.05 20.11
C ILE A 297 11.45 -10.90 19.29
N LYS A 298 10.38 -11.57 19.72
CA LYS A 298 9.10 -11.60 18.99
C LYS A 298 8.06 -10.63 19.56
N ASN A 299 8.32 -10.03 20.72
CA ASN A 299 7.40 -9.16 21.45
C ASN A 299 7.65 -7.69 21.14
N LEU A 300 7.37 -7.31 19.90
CA LEU A 300 7.58 -5.96 19.39
C LEU A 300 6.24 -5.23 19.28
N GLY A 301 6.11 -4.08 19.92
CA GLY A 301 5.02 -3.13 19.69
C GLY A 301 5.27 -2.24 18.49
N PHE A 302 4.21 -1.73 17.89
CA PHE A 302 4.28 -0.77 16.80
C PHE A 302 3.41 0.44 17.11
N VAL A 303 3.90 1.63 16.80
CA VAL A 303 3.07 2.84 16.89
C VAL A 303 1.95 2.73 15.86
N LYS A 304 0.71 2.68 16.30
CA LYS A 304 -0.55 2.55 15.54
C LYS A 304 -1.13 1.13 15.31
N GLU A 305 -0.55 0.06 15.84
CA GLU A 305 -1.05 -1.30 15.58
C GLU A 305 -1.79 -1.98 16.74
N GLU A 306 -2.36 -1.25 17.70
CA GLU A 306 -3.31 -1.86 18.66
C GLU A 306 -4.65 -2.08 17.96
N GLN A 307 -4.90 -3.34 17.59
CA GLN A 307 -6.04 -3.72 16.75
C GLN A 307 -7.01 -4.64 17.51
N THR A 308 -7.62 -4.13 18.54
CA THR A 308 -8.73 -4.83 19.18
C THR A 308 -10.06 -4.18 18.79
N LEU A 309 -11.05 -5.00 18.49
CA LEU A 309 -12.41 -4.55 18.22
C LEU A 309 -13.19 -4.44 19.53
N SER A 310 -13.91 -3.35 19.72
CA SER A 310 -14.81 -3.17 20.85
C SER A 310 -15.96 -4.18 20.78
N ARG A 311 -16.08 -5.05 21.79
CA ARG A 311 -17.14 -6.05 21.85
C ARG A 311 -18.53 -5.41 21.78
N SER A 312 -18.72 -4.29 22.46
CA SER A 312 -20.00 -3.57 22.46
C SER A 312 -20.33 -2.95 21.10
N ALA A 313 -19.34 -2.34 20.43
CA ALA A 313 -19.52 -1.78 19.10
C ALA A 313 -19.76 -2.88 18.05
N LEU A 314 -18.99 -3.98 18.13
CA LEU A 314 -19.15 -5.14 17.25
C LEU A 314 -20.53 -5.80 17.42
N LYS A 315 -21.03 -5.89 18.66
CA LYS A 315 -22.38 -6.40 18.94
C LYS A 315 -23.45 -5.48 18.35
N LYS A 316 -23.33 -4.17 18.51
CA LYS A 316 -24.24 -3.20 17.88
C LYS A 316 -24.19 -3.29 16.35
N PHE A 317 -22.99 -3.39 15.77
CA PHE A 317 -22.79 -3.55 14.33
C PHE A 317 -23.48 -4.82 13.80
N ALA A 318 -23.28 -5.96 14.45
CA ALA A 318 -23.90 -7.22 14.06
C ALA A 318 -25.45 -7.23 14.21
N ASN A 319 -26.00 -6.29 14.99
CA ASN A 319 -27.41 -6.21 15.30
C ASN A 319 -28.15 -5.06 14.63
N LYS A 320 -27.52 -4.36 13.68
CA LYS A 320 -28.22 -3.38 12.85
C LYS A 320 -29.12 -4.08 11.82
N GLY A 321 -30.13 -3.38 11.31
CA GLY A 321 -31.18 -3.99 10.49
C GLY A 321 -30.87 -4.16 9.00
N SER A 322 -29.72 -3.61 8.51
CA SER A 322 -29.31 -3.70 7.10
C SER A 322 -27.80 -3.56 6.95
N PHE A 323 -27.25 -4.15 5.89
CA PHE A 323 -25.81 -4.13 5.61
C PHE A 323 -25.53 -3.69 4.18
N THR A 324 -24.58 -2.77 4.01
CA THR A 324 -24.03 -2.40 2.70
C THR A 324 -23.12 -3.49 2.15
N GLY A 325 -22.78 -3.41 0.86
CA GLY A 325 -21.81 -4.33 0.24
C GLY A 325 -20.43 -4.28 0.90
N ALA A 326 -19.96 -3.08 1.31
CA ALA A 326 -18.70 -2.90 2.04
C ALA A 326 -18.72 -3.59 3.41
N GLU A 327 -19.82 -3.47 4.15
CA GLU A 327 -19.97 -4.10 5.46
C GLU A 327 -20.06 -5.63 5.36
N ILE A 328 -20.69 -6.16 4.32
CA ILE A 328 -20.66 -7.60 4.03
C ILE A 328 -19.23 -8.06 3.72
N SER A 329 -18.48 -7.31 2.92
CA SER A 329 -17.08 -7.61 2.65
C SER A 329 -16.25 -7.63 3.94
N PHE A 330 -16.46 -6.64 4.82
CA PHE A 330 -15.81 -6.61 6.14
C PHE A 330 -16.19 -7.81 7.01
N LEU A 331 -17.46 -8.21 7.06
CA LEU A 331 -17.92 -9.40 7.83
C LEU A 331 -17.33 -10.69 7.25
N LEU A 332 -17.30 -10.85 5.93
CA LEU A 332 -16.64 -11.99 5.27
C LEU A 332 -15.15 -12.05 5.63
N LYS A 333 -14.46 -10.91 5.60
CA LYS A 333 -13.07 -10.79 6.02
C LYS A 333 -12.90 -11.18 7.50
N TYR A 334 -13.75 -10.66 8.38
CA TYR A 334 -13.74 -10.97 9.79
C TYR A 334 -13.86 -12.48 10.07
N PHE A 335 -14.84 -13.13 9.43
CA PHE A 335 -15.03 -14.57 9.59
C PHE A 335 -13.93 -15.41 8.94
N SER A 336 -13.36 -14.93 7.83
CA SER A 336 -12.19 -15.57 7.23
C SER A 336 -10.97 -15.52 8.14
N HIS A 337 -10.77 -14.41 8.88
CA HIS A 337 -9.70 -14.32 9.90
C HIS A 337 -9.96 -15.25 11.09
N LEU A 338 -11.22 -15.35 11.55
CA LEU A 338 -11.60 -16.31 12.60
C LEU A 338 -11.30 -17.74 12.19
N GLU A 339 -11.69 -18.15 10.98
CA GLU A 339 -11.46 -19.50 10.46
C GLU A 339 -9.97 -19.84 10.41
N GLN A 340 -9.14 -18.89 9.98
CA GLN A 340 -7.70 -19.06 9.87
C GLN A 340 -6.95 -18.85 11.18
N GLY A 341 -7.64 -18.49 12.26
CA GLY A 341 -7.05 -18.21 13.56
C GLY A 341 -6.15 -16.97 13.59
N LEU A 342 -6.37 -16.02 12.68
CA LEU A 342 -5.63 -14.77 12.61
C LEU A 342 -6.16 -13.78 13.65
N GLY A 343 -5.25 -13.17 14.42
CA GLY A 343 -5.60 -12.22 15.47
C GLY A 343 -5.75 -10.78 15.01
N VAL A 344 -5.22 -10.44 13.85
CA VAL A 344 -5.20 -9.08 13.30
C VAL A 344 -5.90 -9.08 11.93
N LEU A 345 -6.76 -8.09 11.70
CA LEU A 345 -7.45 -7.94 10.41
C LEU A 345 -6.51 -7.36 9.35
N ASP A 346 -6.56 -7.92 8.16
CA ASP A 346 -5.87 -7.39 6.98
C ASP A 346 -6.69 -6.23 6.38
N LEU A 347 -6.45 -5.01 6.87
CA LEU A 347 -7.13 -3.80 6.41
C LEU A 347 -6.45 -3.30 5.13
N ASN A 348 -6.96 -3.69 3.98
CA ASN A 348 -6.35 -3.44 2.68
C ASN A 348 -7.24 -2.62 1.73
N SER A 349 -8.40 -2.17 2.19
CA SER A 349 -9.27 -1.23 1.49
C SER A 349 -9.61 -0.02 2.38
N LYS A 350 -10.04 1.06 1.75
CA LYS A 350 -10.52 2.27 2.45
C LYS A 350 -11.71 1.95 3.33
N GLU A 351 -12.66 1.22 2.80
CA GLU A 351 -13.90 0.84 3.45
C GLU A 351 -13.65 -0.04 4.69
N ASP A 352 -12.70 -0.99 4.60
CA ASP A 352 -12.28 -1.79 5.75
C ASP A 352 -11.76 -0.93 6.89
N TYR A 353 -10.90 0.05 6.55
CA TYR A 353 -10.31 0.94 7.54
C TYR A 353 -11.37 1.83 8.22
N GLU A 354 -12.35 2.32 7.45
CA GLU A 354 -13.46 3.11 7.97
C GLU A 354 -14.31 2.29 8.97
N ILE A 355 -14.75 1.10 8.56
CA ILE A 355 -15.55 0.21 9.40
C ILE A 355 -14.76 -0.23 10.63
N TYR A 356 -13.51 -0.66 10.44
CA TYR A 356 -12.63 -1.05 11.54
C TYR A 356 -12.48 0.06 12.57
N THR A 357 -12.20 1.30 12.13
CA THR A 357 -11.98 2.42 13.05
C THR A 357 -13.26 2.79 13.82
N ALA A 358 -14.43 2.59 13.21
CA ALA A 358 -15.70 2.71 13.93
C ALA A 358 -15.90 1.65 15.02
N LEU A 359 -15.27 0.49 14.87
CA LEU A 359 -15.45 -0.67 15.76
C LEU A 359 -14.27 -0.91 16.71
N LYS A 360 -13.12 -0.25 16.52
CA LYS A 360 -11.92 -0.49 17.32
C LYS A 360 -12.12 -0.11 18.80
N ASP A 361 -11.46 -0.86 19.68
CA ASP A 361 -11.35 -0.53 21.08
C ASP A 361 -10.09 0.30 21.32
N THR A 362 -10.26 1.50 21.84
CA THR A 362 -9.17 2.42 22.17
C THR A 362 -8.64 2.25 23.59
N ARG A 363 -9.25 1.38 24.39
CA ARG A 363 -9.02 1.27 25.84
C ARG A 363 -8.00 0.21 26.23
N GLN A 364 -7.53 -0.65 25.31
CA GLN A 364 -6.54 -1.68 25.65
C GLN A 364 -5.13 -1.18 25.36
N GLU A 365 -4.41 -0.84 26.40
CA GLU A 365 -2.97 -0.63 26.35
C GLU A 365 -2.27 -1.98 26.50
N VAL A 366 -1.39 -2.30 25.55
CA VAL A 366 -0.48 -3.44 25.67
C VAL A 366 0.89 -2.86 25.98
N ASP A 367 1.46 -3.26 27.11
CA ASP A 367 2.81 -2.90 27.50
C ASP A 367 3.81 -3.78 26.73
N TYR A 368 4.49 -3.20 25.75
CA TYR A 368 5.53 -3.87 24.99
C TYR A 368 6.90 -3.50 25.52
N PRO A 369 7.82 -4.46 25.69
CA PRO A 369 9.17 -4.17 26.15
C PRO A 369 9.97 -3.36 25.13
N ILE A 370 9.67 -3.51 23.84
CA ILE A 370 10.27 -2.74 22.75
C ILE A 370 9.18 -2.28 21.77
N ILE A 371 9.19 -0.99 21.46
CA ILE A 371 8.30 -0.37 20.49
C ILE A 371 9.12 0.06 19.28
N LEU A 372 8.70 -0.31 18.08
CA LEU A 372 9.29 0.17 16.84
C LEU A 372 8.45 1.31 16.27
N ALA A 373 9.11 2.39 15.87
CA ALA A 373 8.48 3.57 15.31
C ALA A 373 9.24 4.09 14.08
N THR A 374 8.54 4.76 13.18
CA THR A 374 9.21 5.71 12.29
C THR A 374 9.43 7.04 13.02
N HIS A 375 10.32 7.90 12.54
CA HIS A 375 10.48 9.23 13.11
C HIS A 375 9.13 9.98 13.20
N ALA A 376 8.33 9.94 12.15
CA ALA A 376 7.00 10.56 12.15
C ALA A 376 6.05 9.93 13.19
N GLY A 377 6.12 8.60 13.37
CA GLY A 377 5.38 7.90 14.42
C GLY A 377 5.82 8.31 15.82
N LEU A 378 7.14 8.41 16.04
CA LEU A 378 7.68 8.89 17.30
C LEU A 378 7.23 10.34 17.61
N PHE A 379 7.32 11.25 16.63
CA PHE A 379 6.88 12.64 16.85
C PHE A 379 5.38 12.70 17.23
N SER A 380 4.54 11.84 16.63
CA SER A 380 3.14 11.72 17.05
C SER A 380 2.95 11.23 18.49
N ILE A 381 3.87 10.39 19.00
CA ILE A 381 3.86 9.95 20.42
C ILE A 381 4.26 11.12 21.33
N LEU A 382 5.30 11.87 20.95
CA LEU A 382 5.83 12.95 21.75
C LEU A 382 4.82 14.11 21.92
N GLU A 383 3.95 14.32 20.95
CA GLU A 383 2.83 15.27 21.06
C GLU A 383 1.77 14.84 22.11
N GLN A 384 1.66 13.53 22.41
CA GLN A 384 0.76 12.98 23.41
C GLN A 384 1.51 12.90 24.76
N GLN A 385 1.52 13.98 25.54
CA GLN A 385 2.41 14.25 26.67
C GLN A 385 2.49 13.20 27.77
N GLU A 386 1.49 12.34 27.96
CA GLU A 386 1.41 11.42 29.11
C GLU A 386 1.80 9.96 28.78
N LYS A 387 1.95 9.63 27.52
CA LYS A 387 2.18 8.22 27.08
C LYS A 387 3.67 7.94 26.90
N TYR A 388 4.13 6.80 27.43
CA TYR A 388 5.50 6.29 27.26
C TYR A 388 6.62 7.15 27.90
N GLU A 389 6.34 7.87 29.00
CA GLU A 389 7.35 8.71 29.71
C GLU A 389 8.53 7.90 30.24
N GLU A 390 8.28 6.67 30.66
CA GLU A 390 9.32 5.78 31.22
C GLU A 390 10.17 5.09 30.18
N TYR A 391 9.82 5.22 28.86
CA TYR A 391 10.55 4.54 27.80
C TYR A 391 11.85 5.26 27.43
N GLN A 392 12.93 4.48 27.28
CA GLN A 392 14.17 4.96 26.69
C GLN A 392 14.02 5.06 25.17
N ILE A 393 14.24 6.24 24.62
CA ILE A 393 14.17 6.47 23.17
C ILE A 393 15.56 6.30 22.55
N PHE A 394 15.66 5.43 21.56
CA PHE A 394 16.81 5.31 20.68
C PHE A 394 16.43 5.85 19.30
N PHE A 395 16.88 7.06 19.01
CA PHE A 395 16.59 7.75 17.76
C PHE A 395 17.69 7.44 16.74
N PHE A 396 17.47 6.43 15.93
CA PHE A 396 18.40 6.02 14.87
C PHE A 396 18.37 7.02 13.70
N ASP A 397 19.39 6.99 12.87
CA ASP A 397 19.51 7.87 11.70
C ASP A 397 19.38 9.36 12.08
N SER A 398 20.03 9.78 13.15
CA SER A 398 19.92 11.16 13.68
C SER A 398 20.39 12.22 12.66
N GLU A 399 21.13 11.84 11.63
CA GLU A 399 21.48 12.66 10.47
C GLU A 399 20.27 13.08 9.63
N TRP A 400 19.20 12.28 9.62
CA TRP A 400 17.96 12.57 8.92
C TRP A 400 16.94 13.38 9.74
N ARG A 401 17.25 13.72 10.99
CA ARG A 401 16.34 14.33 11.97
C ARG A 401 15.58 15.55 11.44
N TYR A 402 16.31 16.53 10.89
CA TYR A 402 15.68 17.76 10.38
C TYR A 402 14.80 17.50 9.18
N LYS A 403 15.24 16.64 8.25
CA LYS A 403 14.42 16.24 7.10
C LYS A 403 13.17 15.51 7.54
N SER A 404 13.29 14.56 8.46
CA SER A 404 12.16 13.80 8.99
C SER A 404 11.19 14.70 9.76
N PHE A 405 11.72 15.66 10.54
CA PHE A 405 10.90 16.56 11.32
C PHE A 405 10.23 17.63 10.44
N ASN A 406 10.97 18.20 9.48
CA ASN A 406 10.39 19.11 8.51
C ASN A 406 9.29 18.42 7.67
N LEU A 407 9.48 17.16 7.28
CA LEU A 407 8.44 16.36 6.65
C LEU A 407 7.26 16.11 7.58
N TYR A 408 7.49 15.93 8.87
CA TYR A 408 6.43 15.75 9.86
C TYR A 408 5.63 17.03 10.06
N LEU A 409 6.29 18.18 10.19
CA LEU A 409 5.65 19.49 10.35
C LEU A 409 4.99 20.00 9.06
N SER A 410 5.65 19.81 7.91
CA SER A 410 5.16 20.17 6.59
C SER A 410 4.27 19.07 6.01
N ARG A 411 3.65 18.22 6.83
CA ARG A 411 2.83 17.11 6.35
C ARG A 411 1.95 17.58 5.22
N PRO A 412 2.07 16.95 4.04
CA PRO A 412 1.05 17.16 3.04
C PRO A 412 -0.29 16.73 3.65
N TYR A 413 -1.21 17.67 3.72
CA TYR A 413 -2.52 17.40 4.23
C TYR A 413 -3.33 16.66 3.17
N ASP A 414 -3.66 15.41 3.42
CA ASP A 414 -4.44 14.59 2.49
C ASP A 414 -5.93 14.91 2.63
N LEU A 415 -6.44 15.67 1.67
CA LEU A 415 -7.86 16.04 1.64
C LEU A 415 -8.79 14.83 1.52
N ASN A 416 -8.38 13.81 0.79
CA ASN A 416 -9.18 12.60 0.65
C ASN A 416 -9.18 11.79 1.95
N TYR A 417 -8.04 11.76 2.65
CA TYR A 417 -7.97 11.14 3.97
C TYR A 417 -8.92 11.81 4.96
N THR A 418 -8.99 13.15 4.94
CA THR A 418 -9.93 13.89 5.81
C THR A 418 -11.38 13.62 5.44
N LEU A 419 -11.70 13.60 4.16
CA LEU A 419 -13.05 13.25 3.72
C LEU A 419 -13.44 11.85 4.20
N ASN A 420 -12.55 10.86 3.98
CA ASN A 420 -12.73 9.49 4.46
C ASN A 420 -12.94 9.43 5.96
N TYR A 421 -12.22 10.28 6.67
CA TYR A 421 -12.31 10.35 8.12
C TYR A 421 -13.65 10.95 8.57
N LEU A 422 -14.13 11.99 7.92
CA LEU A 422 -15.46 12.56 8.19
C LEU A 422 -16.57 11.54 7.90
N GLU A 423 -16.44 10.74 6.85
CA GLU A 423 -17.34 9.64 6.53
C GLU A 423 -17.32 8.56 7.63
N MET A 424 -16.14 8.23 8.12
CA MET A 424 -15.99 7.29 9.21
C MET A 424 -16.57 7.81 10.54
N LEU A 425 -16.36 9.11 10.86
CA LEU A 425 -16.97 9.74 12.04
C LEU A 425 -18.48 9.70 11.97
N GLU A 426 -19.06 10.02 10.82
CA GLU A 426 -20.50 9.93 10.61
C GLU A 426 -20.99 8.50 10.85
N TYR A 427 -20.32 7.52 10.23
CA TYR A 427 -20.65 6.10 10.38
C TYR A 427 -20.58 5.65 11.85
N LYS A 428 -19.46 5.97 12.53
CA LYS A 428 -19.27 5.64 13.95
C LYS A 428 -20.32 6.31 14.83
N TYR A 429 -20.60 7.59 14.56
CA TYR A 429 -21.58 8.34 15.34
C TYR A 429 -22.97 7.70 15.21
N ARG A 430 -23.39 7.31 14.02
CA ARG A 430 -24.62 6.57 13.76
C ARG A 430 -24.71 5.23 14.48
N LEU A 431 -23.58 4.52 14.63
CA LEU A 431 -23.56 3.19 15.30
C LEU A 431 -23.61 3.28 16.82
N ILE A 432 -22.99 4.30 17.42
CA ILE A 432 -22.70 4.33 18.86
C ILE A 432 -23.73 5.15 19.63
N THR A 433 -24.35 6.15 19.01
CA THR A 433 -25.29 7.03 19.66
C THR A 433 -26.72 6.46 19.68
N SER A 434 -27.35 6.48 20.87
CA SER A 434 -28.79 6.39 21.01
C SER A 434 -29.37 7.79 20.76
N TYR A 435 -30.15 7.93 19.70
CA TYR A 435 -30.62 9.20 19.19
C TYR A 435 -31.48 9.97 20.21
N GLY A 436 -30.92 11.08 20.75
CA GLY A 436 -31.65 12.19 21.33
C GLY A 436 -31.61 13.37 20.38
N GLU A 437 -32.43 14.44 20.61
CA GLU A 437 -32.47 15.63 19.77
C GLU A 437 -31.10 16.32 19.60
N ILE A 438 -30.25 16.27 20.64
CA ILE A 438 -28.92 16.88 20.64
C ILE A 438 -27.99 16.13 19.71
N GLU A 439 -27.99 14.80 19.78
CA GLU A 439 -27.17 13.93 18.96
C GLU A 439 -27.58 14.01 17.48
N GLU A 440 -28.87 14.10 17.20
CA GLU A 440 -29.38 14.28 15.83
C GLU A 440 -28.93 15.61 15.22
N LYS A 441 -28.96 16.69 16.00
CA LYS A 441 -28.44 17.98 15.57
C LYS A 441 -26.95 17.95 15.28
N ARG A 442 -26.13 17.30 16.14
CA ARG A 442 -24.69 17.15 15.94
C ARG A 442 -24.38 16.33 14.69
N LEU A 443 -25.09 15.24 14.50
CA LEU A 443 -24.97 14.40 13.31
C LEU A 443 -25.28 15.21 12.03
N THR A 444 -26.35 16.00 12.06
CA THR A 444 -26.71 16.88 10.94
C THR A 444 -25.58 17.84 10.61
N GLN A 445 -24.98 18.49 11.60
CA GLN A 445 -23.86 19.42 11.41
C GLN A 445 -22.61 18.72 10.86
N LEU A 446 -22.32 17.52 11.31
CA LEU A 446 -21.22 16.71 10.75
C LEU A 446 -21.46 16.37 9.27
N ILE A 447 -22.69 15.99 8.92
CA ILE A 447 -23.06 15.68 7.53
C ILE A 447 -22.98 16.94 6.66
N GLU A 448 -23.48 18.08 7.12
CA GLU A 448 -23.39 19.34 6.38
C GLU A 448 -21.95 19.78 6.15
N PHE A 449 -21.10 19.69 7.17
CA PHE A 449 -19.68 20.00 7.03
C PHE A 449 -18.99 19.06 6.03
N LYS A 450 -19.26 17.75 6.12
CA LYS A 450 -18.73 16.76 5.18
C LYS A 450 -19.14 17.05 3.74
N GLN A 451 -20.42 17.39 3.51
CA GLN A 451 -20.91 17.76 2.17
C GLN A 451 -20.19 19.00 1.64
N PHE A 452 -20.02 20.03 2.47
CA PHE A 452 -19.28 21.20 2.10
C PHE A 452 -17.82 20.90 1.76
N PHE A 453 -17.17 20.06 2.56
CA PHE A 453 -15.80 19.64 2.31
C PHE A 453 -15.66 18.82 1.01
N THR A 454 -16.65 17.98 0.69
CA THR A 454 -16.70 17.25 -0.59
C THR A 454 -16.79 18.20 -1.78
N VAL A 455 -17.63 19.22 -1.69
CA VAL A 455 -17.74 20.26 -2.73
C VAL A 455 -16.42 21.03 -2.89
N PHE A 456 -15.74 21.36 -1.79
CA PHE A 456 -14.45 22.03 -1.81
C PHE A 456 -13.40 21.20 -2.55
N ILE A 457 -13.28 19.90 -2.26
CA ILE A 457 -12.36 18.99 -2.98
C ILE A 457 -12.69 18.94 -4.47
N GLY A 458 -13.96 18.89 -4.82
CA GLY A 458 -14.42 18.89 -6.21
C GLY A 458 -14.00 20.16 -6.97
N ILE A 459 -14.18 21.33 -6.35
CA ILE A 459 -13.78 22.62 -6.94
C ILE A 459 -12.25 22.70 -7.06
N LEU A 460 -11.50 22.35 -6.01
CA LEU A 460 -10.05 22.33 -6.06
C LEU A 460 -9.55 21.40 -7.18
N GLY A 461 -10.18 20.23 -7.34
CA GLY A 461 -9.87 19.29 -8.41
C GLY A 461 -10.15 19.87 -9.81
N GLN A 462 -11.21 20.66 -9.99
CA GLN A 462 -11.50 21.32 -11.25
C GLN A 462 -10.49 22.44 -11.57
N GLU A 463 -10.17 23.29 -10.59
CA GLU A 463 -9.21 24.39 -10.75
C GLU A 463 -7.80 23.89 -11.05
N THR A 464 -7.38 22.82 -10.38
CA THR A 464 -6.03 22.24 -10.58
C THR A 464 -5.94 21.34 -11.80
N LYS A 465 -7.06 20.80 -12.29
CA LYS A 465 -7.10 19.86 -13.43
C LYS A 465 -6.46 20.45 -14.68
N LYS A 466 -6.77 21.70 -15.04
CA LYS A 466 -6.21 22.37 -16.21
C LYS A 466 -4.69 22.47 -16.13
N PHE A 467 -4.17 22.83 -14.95
CA PHE A 467 -2.74 22.92 -14.72
C PHE A 467 -2.05 21.55 -14.89
N PHE A 468 -2.54 20.51 -14.16
CA PHE A 468 -1.96 19.18 -14.20
C PHE A 468 -2.18 18.43 -15.52
N THR A 469 -3.08 18.88 -16.39
CA THR A 469 -3.30 18.30 -17.73
C THR A 469 -2.28 18.81 -18.75
N HIS A 470 -1.78 20.03 -18.57
CA HIS A 470 -0.90 20.69 -19.52
C HIS A 470 0.57 20.71 -19.10
N THR A 471 0.92 20.18 -17.94
CA THR A 471 2.28 20.16 -17.41
C THR A 471 2.59 18.79 -16.81
N GLU A 472 3.84 18.34 -16.93
CA GLU A 472 4.34 17.16 -16.21
C GLU A 472 4.56 17.44 -14.71
N ALA A 473 4.34 18.69 -14.28
CA ALA A 473 4.46 19.08 -12.88
C ALA A 473 3.41 18.36 -12.03
N THR A 474 3.84 17.83 -10.89
CA THR A 474 2.98 17.19 -9.90
C THR A 474 2.59 18.15 -8.76
N GLN A 475 3.15 19.34 -8.74
CA GLN A 475 2.96 20.35 -7.69
C GLN A 475 2.56 21.69 -8.27
N LEU A 476 1.63 22.37 -7.60
CA LEU A 476 1.14 23.70 -7.92
C LEU A 476 1.13 24.56 -6.66
N THR A 477 1.79 25.72 -6.70
CA THR A 477 1.67 26.71 -5.63
C THR A 477 0.50 27.64 -5.90
N LEU A 478 -0.43 27.70 -4.95
CA LEU A 478 -1.56 28.63 -4.97
C LEU A 478 -1.23 29.80 -4.02
N GLU A 479 -0.97 30.96 -4.60
CA GLU A 479 -0.82 32.19 -3.84
C GLU A 479 -2.21 32.78 -3.49
N PRO A 480 -2.35 33.50 -2.37
CA PRO A 480 -3.59 34.16 -1.98
C PRO A 480 -3.90 35.37 -2.88
N ILE A 481 -4.13 35.12 -4.19
CA ILE A 481 -4.44 36.16 -5.14
C ILE A 481 -5.92 36.47 -5.08
N LYS A 482 -6.26 37.78 -4.91
CA LYS A 482 -7.63 38.29 -4.92
C LYS A 482 -8.31 37.93 -6.26
N GLY A 483 -9.29 37.04 -6.21
CA GLY A 483 -10.00 36.52 -7.39
C GLY A 483 -9.64 35.06 -7.78
N ASN A 484 -8.73 34.42 -7.09
CA ASN A 484 -8.49 32.98 -7.25
C ASN A 484 -9.66 32.20 -6.63
N VAL A 485 -10.36 31.42 -7.44
CA VAL A 485 -11.57 30.68 -7.01
C VAL A 485 -11.23 29.64 -5.95
N ALA A 486 -10.11 28.94 -6.08
CA ALA A 486 -9.67 27.96 -5.09
C ALA A 486 -9.42 28.63 -3.72
N PHE A 487 -8.78 29.80 -3.71
CA PHE A 487 -8.52 30.54 -2.47
C PHE A 487 -9.81 31.08 -1.83
N TYR A 488 -10.76 31.58 -2.64
CA TYR A 488 -12.08 32.01 -2.17
C TYR A 488 -12.86 30.86 -1.52
N GLN A 489 -12.83 29.67 -2.12
CA GLN A 489 -13.48 28.47 -1.56
C GLN A 489 -12.78 28.01 -0.29
N THR A 490 -11.46 28.16 -0.20
CA THR A 490 -10.69 27.90 1.02
C THR A 490 -11.16 28.78 2.18
N ASN A 491 -11.29 30.10 1.94
CA ASN A 491 -11.79 31.00 2.96
C ASN A 491 -13.22 30.65 3.42
N LYS A 492 -14.10 30.29 2.47
CA LYS A 492 -15.44 29.80 2.82
C LYS A 492 -15.43 28.49 3.61
N LEU A 493 -14.49 27.59 3.33
CA LEU A 493 -14.31 26.38 4.11
C LEU A 493 -13.92 26.72 5.56
N LEU A 494 -13.00 27.68 5.74
CA LEU A 494 -12.57 28.14 7.07
C LEU A 494 -13.71 28.82 7.85
N GLU A 495 -14.49 29.65 7.18
CA GLU A 495 -15.71 30.27 7.78
C GLU A 495 -16.68 29.18 8.26
N LYS A 496 -17.01 28.22 7.39
CA LYS A 496 -17.87 27.09 7.73
C LYS A 496 -17.32 26.20 8.82
N PHE A 497 -16.01 25.99 8.82
CA PHE A 497 -15.35 25.24 9.88
C PHE A 497 -15.52 25.97 11.23
N ALA A 498 -15.30 27.28 11.28
CA ALA A 498 -15.47 28.07 12.49
C ALA A 498 -16.91 28.00 13.02
N ASP A 499 -17.91 27.96 12.13
CA ASP A 499 -19.33 27.80 12.51
C ASP A 499 -19.62 26.45 13.18
N TYR A 500 -18.95 25.40 12.76
CA TYR A 500 -19.19 24.04 13.26
C TYR A 500 -18.12 23.53 14.25
N GLU A 501 -17.05 24.30 14.46
CA GLU A 501 -15.92 23.91 15.31
C GLU A 501 -16.32 23.38 16.68
N PRO A 502 -17.18 24.07 17.47
CA PRO A 502 -17.51 23.62 18.82
C PRO A 502 -18.16 22.22 18.84
N GLN A 503 -19.08 21.97 17.90
CA GLN A 503 -19.82 20.72 17.81
C GLN A 503 -18.94 19.60 17.24
N LEU A 504 -18.14 19.89 16.22
CA LEU A 504 -17.20 18.93 15.65
C LEU A 504 -16.13 18.55 16.67
N ARG A 505 -15.60 19.53 17.41
CA ARG A 505 -14.63 19.30 18.48
C ARG A 505 -15.21 18.39 19.56
N GLU A 506 -16.44 18.61 19.98
CA GLU A 506 -17.12 17.79 20.98
C GLU A 506 -17.33 16.34 20.46
N ILE A 507 -17.81 16.16 19.22
CA ILE A 507 -17.97 14.84 18.59
C ILE A 507 -16.62 14.12 18.50
N ILE A 508 -15.57 14.83 18.11
CA ILE A 508 -14.24 14.27 17.89
C ILE A 508 -13.56 13.92 19.21
N THR A 509 -13.63 14.80 20.23
CA THR A 509 -12.97 14.57 21.51
C THR A 509 -13.67 13.52 22.35
N GLN A 510 -15.00 13.47 22.38
CA GLN A 510 -15.76 12.43 23.07
C GLN A 510 -15.49 11.02 22.54
N GLN A 511 -14.94 10.92 21.35
CA GLN A 511 -14.64 9.68 20.67
C GLN A 511 -13.13 9.33 20.67
N GLU A 512 -12.32 9.99 21.52
CA GLU A 512 -10.87 9.77 21.64
C GLU A 512 -10.03 10.07 20.37
N PHE A 513 -10.49 11.01 19.54
CA PHE A 513 -9.84 11.36 18.27
C PHE A 513 -9.06 12.68 18.30
N SER A 514 -8.34 12.94 19.38
CA SER A 514 -7.46 14.13 19.48
C SER A 514 -6.49 14.25 18.29
N SER A 515 -6.00 13.13 17.77
CA SER A 515 -5.10 13.13 16.61
C SER A 515 -5.72 13.69 15.33
N VAL A 516 -7.05 13.58 15.17
CA VAL A 516 -7.75 14.10 13.99
C VAL A 516 -8.13 15.55 14.15
N TRP A 517 -8.51 15.92 15.37
CA TRP A 517 -8.68 17.33 15.66
C TRP A 517 -7.39 18.10 15.37
N ASN A 518 -6.25 17.60 15.82
CA ASN A 518 -4.96 18.20 15.54
C ASN A 518 -4.66 18.26 14.02
N GLN A 519 -5.09 17.29 13.23
CA GLN A 519 -4.96 17.35 11.78
C GLN A 519 -5.84 18.42 11.15
N ILE A 520 -7.06 18.59 11.62
CA ILE A 520 -7.97 19.64 11.16
C ILE A 520 -7.47 21.03 11.57
N GLU A 521 -7.02 21.20 12.82
CA GLU A 521 -6.39 22.45 13.27
C GLU A 521 -5.13 22.79 12.47
N HIS A 522 -4.32 21.78 12.16
CA HIS A 522 -3.12 21.93 11.35
C HIS A 522 -3.48 22.34 9.91
N MET A 523 -4.53 21.75 9.33
CA MET A 523 -5.07 22.17 8.05
C MET A 523 -5.43 23.66 8.03
N ILE A 524 -6.14 24.13 9.06
CA ILE A 524 -6.57 25.53 9.16
C ILE A 524 -5.35 26.46 9.17
N LYS A 525 -4.32 26.11 9.96
CA LYS A 525 -3.06 26.89 10.02
C LYS A 525 -2.32 26.92 8.68
N ILE A 526 -2.38 25.82 7.91
CA ILE A 526 -1.78 25.76 6.56
C ILE A 526 -2.47 26.74 5.62
N PHE A 527 -3.78 26.95 5.75
CA PHE A 527 -4.53 27.82 4.85
C PHE A 527 -4.26 29.33 5.02
N ASP A 528 -3.62 29.73 6.11
CA ASP A 528 -3.21 31.13 6.34
C ASP A 528 -1.98 31.56 5.50
N GLY A 529 -1.36 30.63 4.75
CA GLY A 529 -0.16 30.88 3.95
C GLY A 529 -0.30 30.50 2.47
N ASN A 530 0.83 30.49 1.77
CA ASN A 530 0.88 29.97 0.41
C ASN A 530 0.62 28.46 0.44
N LEU A 531 -0.39 28.04 -0.35
CA LEU A 531 -0.74 26.63 -0.44
C LEU A 531 0.04 25.96 -1.54
N GLN A 532 0.75 24.90 -1.21
CA GLN A 532 1.29 23.98 -2.21
C GLN A 532 0.35 22.80 -2.36
N VAL A 533 -0.13 22.57 -3.57
CA VAL A 533 -1.02 21.45 -3.90
C VAL A 533 -0.21 20.43 -4.68
N GLU A 534 -0.09 19.22 -4.15
CA GLU A 534 0.52 18.08 -4.83
C GLU A 534 -0.59 17.09 -5.24
N LYS A 535 -0.60 16.72 -6.53
CA LYS A 535 -1.48 15.67 -7.04
C LYS A 535 -0.70 14.36 -7.15
N LYS A 536 -1.14 13.33 -6.43
CA LYS A 536 -0.65 11.96 -6.61
C LYS A 536 -1.76 11.08 -7.16
N MET A 537 -1.39 10.17 -8.05
CA MET A 537 -2.30 9.16 -8.58
C MET A 537 -1.96 7.83 -7.91
N TYR A 538 -2.91 7.29 -7.16
CA TYR A 538 -2.85 5.94 -6.62
C TYR A 538 -4.00 5.15 -7.21
N ASP A 539 -3.69 4.02 -7.82
CA ASP A 539 -4.69 3.11 -8.38
C ASP A 539 -5.84 3.83 -9.11
N ARG A 540 -5.47 4.81 -9.99
CA ARG A 540 -6.35 5.66 -10.81
C ARG A 540 -7.19 6.71 -10.05
N SER A 541 -7.09 6.77 -8.74
CA SER A 541 -7.70 7.83 -7.95
C SER A 541 -6.70 8.98 -7.77
N ALA A 542 -7.15 10.20 -8.03
CA ALA A 542 -6.35 11.40 -7.77
C ALA A 542 -6.46 11.79 -6.30
N PHE A 543 -5.32 11.91 -5.65
CA PHE A 543 -5.22 12.43 -4.28
C PHE A 543 -4.58 13.82 -4.31
N TYR A 544 -5.17 14.75 -3.57
CA TYR A 544 -4.65 16.09 -3.41
C TYR A 544 -4.08 16.23 -2.01
N PHE A 545 -2.82 16.62 -1.96
CA PHE A 545 -2.12 16.96 -0.72
C PHE A 545 -1.92 18.46 -0.69
N ILE A 546 -2.27 19.09 0.43
CA ILE A 546 -2.05 20.52 0.65
C ILE A 546 -1.05 20.67 1.77
N TYR A 547 -0.04 21.51 1.58
CA TYR A 547 0.94 21.84 2.60
C TYR A 547 1.43 23.29 2.44
N SER A 548 1.98 23.84 3.52
CA SER A 548 2.62 25.16 3.53
C SER A 548 4.11 25.02 3.23
N GLU A 549 4.68 25.97 2.49
CA GLU A 549 6.11 25.97 2.18
C GLU A 549 7.02 26.39 3.37
N GLU A 550 6.47 26.98 4.45
CA GLU A 550 7.24 27.79 5.39
C GLU A 550 7.78 27.07 6.63
N VAL A 551 7.46 25.81 6.88
CA VAL A 551 7.94 25.14 8.08
C VAL A 551 9.30 24.51 7.82
N LYS A 552 10.39 25.26 8.10
CA LYS A 552 11.76 24.73 8.10
C LYS A 552 12.33 24.77 9.51
N PHE A 553 12.66 23.60 10.00
CA PHE A 553 13.31 23.44 11.28
C PHE A 553 14.83 23.39 11.07
N SER A 554 15.59 24.19 11.80
CA SER A 554 17.03 24.35 11.54
C SER A 554 17.92 24.28 12.78
N SER A 555 17.37 24.39 14.00
CA SER A 555 18.16 24.39 15.21
C SER A 555 18.03 23.10 16.01
N TRP A 556 19.14 22.69 16.67
CA TRP A 556 19.18 21.51 17.53
C TRP A 556 18.36 21.71 18.81
N ASP A 557 18.40 22.89 19.39
CA ASP A 557 17.71 23.18 20.64
C ASP A 557 16.18 23.15 20.47
N GLU A 558 15.68 23.75 19.40
CA GLU A 558 14.24 23.65 19.05
C GLU A 558 13.80 22.21 18.81
N PHE A 559 14.63 21.40 18.13
CA PHE A 559 14.34 19.99 17.91
C PHE A 559 14.28 19.21 19.24
N LEU A 560 15.16 19.51 20.19
CA LEU A 560 15.18 18.88 21.50
C LEU A 560 13.97 19.25 22.38
N GLU A 561 13.32 20.39 22.13
CA GLU A 561 12.11 20.78 22.83
C GLU A 561 11.01 19.70 22.79
N LEU A 562 10.95 18.94 21.68
CA LEU A 562 10.03 17.81 21.54
C LEU A 562 10.26 16.66 22.50
N PHE A 563 11.51 16.53 22.96
CA PHE A 563 11.93 15.42 23.82
C PHE A 563 12.03 15.83 25.30
N ARG A 564 11.54 17.03 25.67
CA ARG A 564 11.54 17.47 27.07
C ARG A 564 10.93 16.40 27.96
N GLU A 565 11.59 16.15 29.10
CA GLU A 565 11.18 15.15 30.09
C GLU A 565 11.30 13.67 29.67
N ARG A 566 11.85 13.38 28.47
CA ARG A 566 12.03 12.03 27.95
C ARG A 566 13.49 11.61 27.93
N LYS A 567 13.78 10.34 28.17
CA LYS A 567 15.12 9.79 28.01
C LYS A 567 15.37 9.47 26.55
N ALA A 568 16.26 10.22 25.86
CA ALA A 568 16.52 10.05 24.45
C ALA A 568 18.02 10.07 24.12
N LEU A 569 18.48 9.08 23.37
CA LEU A 569 19.81 9.01 22.76
C LEU A 569 19.68 9.07 21.23
N PHE A 570 20.46 9.94 20.60
CA PHE A 570 20.45 10.16 19.17
C PHE A 570 21.64 9.48 18.52
N LEU A 571 21.39 8.47 17.69
CA LEU A 571 22.39 7.62 17.08
C LEU A 571 22.67 8.06 15.65
N SER A 572 23.94 8.33 15.33
CA SER A 572 24.41 8.67 13.99
C SER A 572 25.34 7.62 13.44
N HIS A 573 25.18 7.32 12.16
CA HIS A 573 26.00 6.33 11.45
C HIS A 573 27.09 6.96 10.59
N THR A 574 26.97 8.24 10.28
CA THR A 574 27.84 8.92 9.33
C THR A 574 28.80 9.91 9.98
N ASP A 575 28.51 10.39 11.18
CA ASP A 575 29.28 11.42 11.85
C ASP A 575 30.36 10.82 12.74
N THR A 576 31.55 10.63 12.20
CA THR A 576 32.71 10.06 12.88
C THR A 576 33.32 11.01 13.93
N THR A 577 32.86 12.25 14.00
CA THR A 577 33.35 13.25 14.98
C THR A 577 32.61 13.14 16.32
N LEU A 578 31.52 12.39 16.38
CA LEU A 578 30.74 12.19 17.59
C LEU A 578 31.40 11.21 18.57
N PRO A 579 31.17 11.35 19.89
CA PRO A 579 31.54 10.32 20.85
C PRO A 579 30.92 8.97 20.45
N CYS A 580 31.72 7.91 20.47
CA CYS A 580 31.23 6.58 20.13
C CYS A 580 30.37 5.99 21.26
N LEU A 581 29.21 5.42 20.91
CA LEU A 581 28.33 4.74 21.86
C LEU A 581 28.98 3.45 22.43
N ILE A 582 29.75 2.77 21.59
CA ILE A 582 30.43 1.53 21.94
C ILE A 582 31.91 1.74 21.64
N SER A 583 32.75 1.75 22.66
CA SER A 583 34.21 1.68 22.49
C SER A 583 34.60 0.22 22.20
N GLU A 584 35.24 -0.03 21.07
CA GLU A 584 35.85 -1.33 20.82
C GLU A 584 36.81 -1.70 21.96
N PRO A 585 36.76 -2.95 22.47
CA PRO A 585 37.82 -3.40 23.38
C PRO A 585 39.16 -3.33 22.63
N GLU A 586 40.21 -2.89 23.32
CA GLU A 586 41.54 -2.65 22.74
C GLU A 586 42.17 -3.88 22.03
N ASP A 587 41.62 -5.07 22.27
CA ASP A 587 42.09 -6.35 21.67
C ASP A 587 41.52 -6.64 20.28
N SER A 588 40.58 -5.86 19.73
CA SER A 588 39.93 -6.10 18.43
C SER A 588 40.70 -5.55 17.21
N LYS A 589 41.88 -4.95 17.41
CA LYS A 589 42.74 -4.44 16.33
C LYS A 589 43.44 -5.50 15.47
N ILE A 590 43.25 -6.78 15.79
CA ILE A 590 43.86 -7.91 15.05
C ILE A 590 42.75 -8.54 14.19
N ASN A 591 42.61 -8.12 12.96
CA ASN A 591 42.09 -8.85 11.78
C ASN A 591 41.31 -7.97 10.79
N LYS A 592 41.80 -6.76 10.48
CA LYS A 592 41.25 -5.94 9.36
C LYS A 592 41.74 -6.36 7.97
N GLU A 593 42.53 -7.46 7.82
CA GLU A 593 43.12 -7.85 6.52
C GLU A 593 42.44 -9.01 5.79
N GLN A 594 41.35 -9.60 6.29
CA GLN A 594 40.74 -10.76 5.60
C GLN A 594 39.22 -10.67 5.55
N GLN A 595 38.68 -9.68 4.83
CA GLN A 595 37.36 -9.79 4.20
C GLN A 595 37.41 -9.14 2.82
N LYS A 596 38.14 -9.75 1.90
CA LYS A 596 37.97 -9.55 0.46
C LYS A 596 36.83 -10.45 -0.05
N GLY A 597 35.61 -10.05 0.18
CA GLY A 597 34.49 -10.28 -0.71
C GLY A 597 34.09 -8.89 -1.18
N GLU A 598 34.68 -8.44 -2.28
CA GLU A 598 34.36 -7.12 -2.84
C GLU A 598 32.97 -7.19 -3.43
N ASN A 599 31.96 -6.77 -2.66
CA ASN A 599 30.66 -6.36 -3.22
C ASN A 599 30.94 -5.25 -4.23
N GLN A 600 30.69 -5.50 -5.52
CA GLN A 600 31.02 -4.54 -6.55
C GLN A 600 29.95 -3.44 -6.55
N ILE A 601 30.31 -2.26 -6.05
CA ILE A 601 29.46 -1.06 -6.12
C ILE A 601 30.07 -0.15 -7.19
N PHE A 602 29.29 0.10 -8.24
CA PHE A 602 29.72 0.91 -9.37
C PHE A 602 29.00 2.24 -9.41
N HIS A 603 29.73 3.34 -9.60
CA HIS A 603 29.16 4.66 -9.87
C HIS A 603 29.27 4.96 -11.36
N LEU A 604 28.18 4.90 -12.09
CA LEU A 604 28.13 5.04 -13.55
C LEU A 604 27.20 6.19 -13.94
N SER A 605 27.60 6.95 -14.96
CA SER A 605 26.82 8.11 -15.44
C SER A 605 26.36 7.99 -16.91
N LYS A 606 26.69 6.89 -17.58
CA LYS A 606 26.33 6.66 -18.99
C LYS A 606 25.68 5.29 -19.15
N THR A 607 24.58 5.23 -19.88
CA THR A 607 23.86 3.99 -20.22
C THR A 607 24.77 2.92 -20.83
N ALA A 608 25.68 3.31 -21.75
CA ALA A 608 26.64 2.40 -22.36
C ALA A 608 27.61 1.75 -21.34
N SER A 609 27.95 2.47 -20.28
CA SER A 609 28.79 1.91 -19.20
C SER A 609 28.03 0.93 -18.31
N VAL A 610 26.74 1.20 -18.08
CA VAL A 610 25.83 0.28 -17.36
C VAL A 610 25.68 -1.02 -18.14
N LEU A 611 25.43 -0.94 -19.45
CA LEU A 611 25.32 -2.14 -20.31
C LEU A 611 26.59 -3.00 -20.28
N LYS A 612 27.76 -2.36 -20.33
CA LYS A 612 29.05 -3.09 -20.23
C LYS A 612 29.24 -3.76 -18.86
N ALA A 613 28.85 -3.11 -17.79
CA ALA A 613 28.92 -3.72 -16.45
C ALA A 613 28.02 -4.95 -16.37
N ILE A 614 26.80 -4.88 -16.90
CA ILE A 614 25.87 -6.01 -16.95
C ILE A 614 26.40 -7.16 -17.83
N GLU A 615 26.99 -6.84 -18.99
CA GLU A 615 27.63 -7.83 -19.88
C GLU A 615 28.80 -8.58 -19.19
N ALA A 616 29.47 -7.92 -18.26
CA ALA A 616 30.59 -8.49 -17.50
C ALA A 616 30.14 -9.33 -16.29
N PHE A 617 28.84 -9.33 -15.94
CA PHE A 617 28.31 -10.04 -14.80
C PHE A 617 28.42 -11.58 -14.97
N ASP A 618 29.01 -12.25 -14.01
CA ASP A 618 29.17 -13.70 -14.05
C ASP A 618 27.93 -14.45 -13.54
N LYS A 619 27.05 -14.81 -14.48
CA LYS A 619 25.82 -15.57 -14.19
C LYS A 619 26.10 -16.98 -13.63
N MET A 620 27.26 -17.58 -13.95
CA MET A 620 27.62 -18.90 -13.44
C MET A 620 28.00 -18.84 -11.96
N GLN A 621 28.66 -17.77 -11.55
CA GLN A 621 28.98 -17.53 -10.15
C GLN A 621 27.73 -17.17 -9.34
N PHE A 622 26.76 -16.45 -9.95
CA PHE A 622 25.55 -15.97 -9.28
C PHE A 622 24.27 -16.37 -10.04
N PRO A 623 23.89 -17.66 -10.07
CA PRO A 623 22.75 -18.14 -10.88
C PRO A 623 21.37 -17.59 -10.44
N ASN A 624 21.27 -17.11 -9.19
CA ASN A 624 20.09 -16.43 -8.66
C ASN A 624 20.41 -14.97 -8.26
N GLY A 625 21.55 -14.45 -8.71
CA GLY A 625 22.03 -13.13 -8.36
C GLY A 625 21.13 -12.01 -8.92
N ALA A 626 21.16 -10.88 -8.27
CA ALA A 626 20.49 -9.67 -8.73
C ALA A 626 21.50 -8.53 -8.91
N ILE A 627 21.44 -7.89 -10.07
CA ILE A 627 22.08 -6.60 -10.32
C ILE A 627 21.03 -5.54 -10.00
N PHE A 628 21.28 -4.70 -9.01
CA PHE A 628 20.40 -3.58 -8.73
C PHE A 628 20.96 -2.29 -9.31
N ILE A 629 20.16 -1.57 -10.09
CA ILE A 629 20.51 -0.27 -10.65
C ILE A 629 19.69 0.79 -9.94
N LEU A 630 20.36 1.55 -9.08
CA LEU A 630 19.77 2.67 -8.38
C LEU A 630 19.61 3.85 -9.33
N SER A 631 18.39 4.18 -9.69
CA SER A 631 18.02 5.32 -10.53
C SER A 631 17.03 6.22 -9.79
N VAL A 632 17.30 7.53 -9.81
CA VAL A 632 16.51 8.50 -9.03
C VAL A 632 15.30 9.01 -9.81
N LYS A 633 15.38 9.01 -11.16
CA LYS A 633 14.35 9.57 -12.03
C LYS A 633 13.66 8.47 -12.84
N LYS A 634 12.35 8.57 -12.94
CA LYS A 634 11.53 7.60 -13.69
C LYS A 634 11.92 7.57 -15.19
N GLU A 635 12.23 8.70 -15.77
CA GLU A 635 12.66 8.84 -17.16
C GLU A 635 13.97 8.08 -17.40
N GLU A 636 14.95 8.21 -16.50
CA GLU A 636 16.22 7.48 -16.56
C GLU A 636 16.01 5.96 -16.45
N SER A 637 15.09 5.53 -15.58
CA SER A 637 14.74 4.11 -15.45
C SER A 637 14.11 3.56 -16.73
N LYS A 638 13.27 4.37 -17.40
CA LYS A 638 12.65 4.00 -18.66
C LYS A 638 13.68 3.92 -19.80
N GLU A 639 14.57 4.89 -19.93
CA GLU A 639 15.65 4.87 -20.93
C GLU A 639 16.59 3.67 -20.76
N LEU A 640 16.95 3.34 -19.51
CA LEU A 640 17.75 2.16 -19.21
C LEU A 640 17.00 0.88 -19.60
N PHE A 641 15.73 0.76 -19.26
CA PHE A 641 14.90 -0.38 -19.62
C PHE A 641 14.80 -0.59 -21.12
N GLU A 642 14.53 0.48 -21.89
CA GLU A 642 14.48 0.43 -23.34
C GLU A 642 15.85 0.03 -23.96
N ALA A 643 16.95 0.52 -23.39
CA ALA A 643 18.28 0.14 -23.82
C ALA A 643 18.60 -1.34 -23.55
N LEU A 644 18.14 -1.89 -22.41
CA LEU A 644 18.31 -3.30 -22.08
C LEU A 644 17.51 -4.21 -23.02
N ILE A 645 16.25 -3.87 -23.31
CA ILE A 645 15.43 -4.62 -24.28
C ILE A 645 16.08 -4.58 -25.67
N LYS A 646 16.50 -3.39 -26.14
CA LYS A 646 17.15 -3.23 -27.45
C LYS A 646 18.42 -4.08 -27.58
N LYS A 647 19.08 -4.38 -26.47
CA LYS A 647 20.26 -5.24 -26.41
C LYS A 647 19.90 -6.73 -26.25
N GLY A 648 18.62 -7.10 -26.11
CA GLY A 648 18.17 -8.48 -25.91
C GLY A 648 18.50 -9.05 -24.52
N MET A 649 18.75 -8.18 -23.52
CA MET A 649 19.09 -8.63 -22.16
C MET A 649 17.90 -9.32 -21.45
N ASP A 650 16.68 -9.10 -21.90
CA ASP A 650 15.47 -9.76 -21.43
C ASP A 650 15.42 -11.26 -21.74
N GLN A 651 16.23 -11.75 -22.68
CA GLN A 651 16.37 -13.16 -22.98
C GLN A 651 17.21 -13.89 -21.91
N ASP A 652 18.10 -13.16 -21.28
CA ASP A 652 19.09 -13.69 -20.35
C ASP A 652 18.81 -13.37 -18.87
N PHE A 653 18.04 -12.31 -18.62
CA PHE A 653 17.74 -11.78 -17.30
C PHE A 653 16.26 -11.50 -17.11
N LEU A 654 15.77 -11.77 -15.91
CA LEU A 654 14.46 -11.26 -15.51
C LEU A 654 14.57 -9.75 -15.24
N LEU A 655 13.95 -8.93 -16.09
CA LEU A 655 13.96 -7.47 -15.96
C LEU A 655 12.83 -7.00 -15.04
N LEU A 656 13.17 -6.36 -13.94
CA LEU A 656 12.25 -5.79 -12.98
C LEU A 656 12.49 -4.29 -12.84
N VAL A 657 11.55 -3.47 -13.25
CA VAL A 657 11.67 -2.01 -13.17
C VAL A 657 10.51 -1.44 -12.38
N GLU A 658 10.86 -0.73 -11.29
CA GLU A 658 9.87 -0.14 -10.37
C GLU A 658 8.88 0.75 -11.13
N ASN A 659 7.57 0.50 -10.93
CA ASN A 659 6.46 1.23 -11.58
C ASN A 659 6.43 1.15 -13.12
N ILE A 660 7.18 0.24 -13.73
CA ILE A 660 7.18 -0.02 -15.19
C ILE A 660 6.75 -1.47 -15.45
N THR A 661 7.49 -2.47 -14.95
CA THR A 661 7.14 -3.89 -15.14
C THR A 661 6.12 -4.40 -14.11
N GLY A 662 5.73 -3.55 -13.17
CA GLY A 662 4.74 -3.81 -12.13
C GLY A 662 4.93 -2.90 -10.93
N GLY A 663 3.94 -2.88 -10.03
CA GLY A 663 4.06 -2.21 -8.74
C GLY A 663 5.09 -2.88 -7.83
N SER A 664 5.51 -2.18 -6.78
CA SER A 664 6.57 -2.65 -5.85
C SER A 664 6.29 -4.06 -5.30
N GLY A 665 5.05 -4.39 -4.91
CA GLY A 665 4.69 -5.72 -4.39
C GLY A 665 4.89 -6.85 -5.41
N LYS A 666 4.47 -6.63 -6.68
CA LYS A 666 4.68 -7.58 -7.79
C LYS A 666 6.17 -7.78 -8.06
N ASN A 667 6.94 -6.68 -8.14
CA ASN A 667 8.37 -6.74 -8.40
C ASN A 667 9.15 -7.37 -7.23
N LEU A 668 8.77 -7.11 -5.97
CA LEU A 668 9.33 -7.79 -4.80
C LEU A 668 9.08 -9.30 -4.82
N PHE A 669 7.88 -9.72 -5.20
CA PHE A 669 7.56 -11.13 -5.34
C PHE A 669 8.40 -11.79 -6.43
N LYS A 670 8.50 -11.19 -7.61
CA LYS A 670 9.34 -11.69 -8.72
C LYS A 670 10.84 -11.69 -8.38
N ALA A 671 11.32 -10.72 -7.61
CA ALA A 671 12.71 -10.64 -7.17
C ALA A 671 13.14 -11.86 -6.31
N LYS A 672 12.19 -12.53 -5.66
CA LYS A 672 12.46 -13.76 -4.86
C LYS A 672 12.46 -15.05 -5.69
N GLN A 673 12.03 -15.01 -6.95
CA GLN A 673 12.00 -16.18 -7.82
C GLN A 673 13.42 -16.60 -8.23
N GLN A 674 13.58 -17.82 -8.73
CA GLN A 674 14.86 -18.31 -9.25
C GLN A 674 15.26 -17.57 -10.54
N GLY A 675 16.54 -17.58 -10.86
CA GLY A 675 17.10 -16.95 -12.04
C GLY A 675 17.79 -15.61 -11.77
N THR A 676 18.69 -15.24 -12.68
CA THR A 676 19.44 -13.98 -12.61
C THR A 676 18.55 -12.80 -13.00
N LYS A 677 18.69 -11.67 -12.30
CA LYS A 677 17.80 -10.52 -12.42
C LYS A 677 18.54 -9.21 -12.62
N ILE A 678 17.93 -8.32 -13.38
CA ILE A 678 18.28 -6.89 -13.38
C ILE A 678 17.10 -6.13 -12.79
N ILE A 679 17.35 -5.40 -11.70
CA ILE A 679 16.34 -4.66 -10.96
C ILE A 679 16.69 -3.16 -11.06
N ILE A 680 15.78 -2.35 -11.58
CA ILE A 680 15.95 -0.90 -11.66
C ILE A 680 14.92 -0.25 -10.73
N GLY A 681 15.38 0.64 -9.84
CA GLY A 681 14.46 1.32 -8.94
C GLY A 681 15.13 2.39 -8.08
N GLY A 682 14.30 3.06 -7.28
CA GLY A 682 14.75 4.08 -6.34
C GLY A 682 15.32 3.50 -5.04
N TYR A 683 15.87 4.40 -4.22
CA TYR A 683 16.44 4.04 -2.92
C TYR A 683 15.42 3.36 -1.99
N ALA A 684 14.18 3.84 -1.96
CA ALA A 684 13.12 3.24 -1.14
C ALA A 684 12.83 1.79 -1.55
N PHE A 685 12.86 1.49 -2.86
CA PHE A 685 12.64 0.14 -3.37
C PHE A 685 13.82 -0.80 -3.03
N LEU A 686 15.06 -0.31 -3.09
CA LEU A 686 16.23 -1.08 -2.64
C LEU A 686 16.12 -1.47 -1.16
N LEU A 687 15.72 -0.54 -0.29
CA LEU A 687 15.48 -0.84 1.13
C LEU A 687 14.36 -1.87 1.34
N GLN A 688 13.31 -1.84 0.50
CA GLN A 688 12.26 -2.88 0.55
C GLN A 688 12.80 -4.26 0.16
N LEU A 689 13.70 -4.34 -0.84
CA LEU A 689 14.38 -5.59 -1.21
C LEU A 689 15.22 -6.12 -0.04
N PHE A 690 15.98 -5.25 0.65
CA PHE A 690 16.72 -5.63 1.85
C PHE A 690 15.79 -6.11 2.97
N ALA A 691 14.71 -5.41 3.24
CA ALA A 691 13.70 -5.82 4.21
C ALA A 691 13.08 -7.19 3.87
N GLN A 692 13.04 -7.56 2.61
CA GLN A 692 12.56 -8.86 2.13
C GLN A 692 13.67 -9.90 1.96
N LYS A 693 14.90 -9.61 2.43
CA LYS A 693 16.09 -10.48 2.36
C LYS A 693 16.43 -10.91 0.93
N VAL A 694 16.22 -10.05 -0.05
CA VAL A 694 16.65 -10.29 -1.43
C VAL A 694 18.14 -10.00 -1.53
N ALA A 695 18.94 -11.00 -1.94
CA ALA A 695 20.37 -10.84 -2.14
C ALA A 695 20.67 -10.02 -3.40
N ILE A 696 21.53 -9.02 -3.28
CA ILE A 696 22.01 -8.15 -4.37
C ILE A 696 23.49 -8.48 -4.61
N SER A 697 23.81 -9.03 -5.77
CA SER A 697 25.19 -9.42 -6.14
C SER A 697 26.00 -8.22 -6.62
N GLU A 698 25.37 -7.31 -7.35
CA GLU A 698 25.99 -6.06 -7.80
C GLU A 698 25.06 -4.89 -7.61
N LEU A 699 25.61 -3.74 -7.21
CA LEU A 699 24.88 -2.48 -7.06
C LEU A 699 25.48 -1.43 -7.99
N ILE A 700 24.69 -0.95 -8.92
CA ILE A 700 25.04 0.14 -9.82
C ILE A 700 24.30 1.40 -9.38
N ILE A 701 25.04 2.45 -9.02
CA ILE A 701 24.47 3.77 -8.72
C ILE A 701 24.56 4.62 -10.00
N TYR A 702 23.39 4.85 -10.60
CA TYR A 702 23.30 5.51 -11.90
C TYR A 702 22.94 6.99 -11.75
N ASN A 703 23.77 7.84 -12.32
CA ASN A 703 23.55 9.30 -12.49
C ASN A 703 23.18 10.08 -11.19
N ASN A 704 23.45 9.50 -10.01
CA ASN A 704 23.13 10.13 -8.74
C ASN A 704 24.20 11.16 -8.37
N LYS A 705 23.86 12.45 -8.51
CA LYS A 705 24.71 13.59 -8.12
C LYS A 705 23.96 14.46 -7.12
N GLY A 706 24.47 14.60 -5.89
CA GLY A 706 23.85 15.50 -4.92
C GLY A 706 24.35 15.32 -3.49
N LYS A 707 24.07 16.30 -2.62
CA LYS A 707 24.51 16.34 -1.20
C LYS A 707 24.00 15.18 -0.32
N GLN A 708 23.04 14.39 -0.79
CA GLN A 708 22.51 13.24 -0.04
C GLN A 708 23.16 11.90 -0.44
N GLN A 709 24.08 11.92 -1.39
CA GLN A 709 24.73 10.70 -1.90
C GLN A 709 25.44 9.93 -0.81
N ASP A 710 26.21 10.61 0.03
CA ASP A 710 26.99 9.97 1.10
C ASP A 710 26.08 9.35 2.17
N LEU A 711 24.97 10.01 2.51
CA LEU A 711 23.98 9.48 3.45
C LEU A 711 23.30 8.22 2.90
N ILE A 712 22.89 8.25 1.64
CA ILE A 712 22.26 7.09 0.96
C ILE A 712 23.27 5.93 0.90
N PHE A 713 24.52 6.21 0.56
CA PHE A 713 25.56 5.20 0.49
C PHE A 713 25.85 4.56 1.84
N SER A 714 25.98 5.39 2.90
CA SER A 714 26.14 4.89 4.26
C SER A 714 24.97 4.03 4.73
N ASP A 715 23.75 4.42 4.41
CA ASP A 715 22.56 3.64 4.70
C ASP A 715 22.57 2.28 3.96
N ILE A 716 22.97 2.25 2.69
CA ILE A 716 23.09 1.01 1.90
C ILE A 716 24.09 0.06 2.55
N LEU A 717 25.25 0.53 2.93
CA LEU A 717 26.27 -0.29 3.57
C LEU A 717 25.81 -0.85 4.92
N ARG A 718 25.07 -0.06 5.69
CA ARG A 718 24.62 -0.46 7.02
C ARG A 718 23.42 -1.43 6.97
N TYR A 719 22.36 -1.03 6.29
CA TYR A 719 21.12 -1.79 6.26
C TYR A 719 21.13 -2.92 5.23
N GLY A 720 22.02 -2.84 4.25
CA GLY A 720 22.18 -3.82 3.18
C GLY A 720 23.26 -4.88 3.40
N LYS A 721 24.12 -4.75 4.44
CA LYS A 721 25.30 -5.60 4.64
C LYS A 721 25.00 -7.11 4.58
N GLU A 722 23.86 -7.55 5.09
CA GLU A 722 23.44 -8.96 5.09
C GLU A 722 22.80 -9.40 3.76
N ASN A 723 22.49 -8.47 2.86
CA ASN A 723 21.81 -8.71 1.59
C ASN A 723 22.72 -8.40 0.38
N LEU A 724 23.90 -7.82 0.59
CA LEU A 724 24.92 -7.64 -0.44
C LEU A 724 25.76 -8.91 -0.45
N ALA A 725 25.72 -9.65 -1.55
CA ALA A 725 26.35 -10.98 -1.68
C ALA A 725 27.75 -10.90 -2.27
#